data_eeceee79ba181695aa4a708c052b8875
#
_entry.id   eeceee79ba181695aa4a708c052b8875
#
_cell.length_a   1.000
_cell.length_b   1.000
_cell.length_c   1.000
_cell.angle_alpha   90.00
_cell.angle_beta   90.00
_cell.angle_gamma   90.00
#
_symmetry.space_group_name_H-M   'P 1'
#
loop_
_entity.id
_entity.type
_entity.pdbx_description
1 polymer ?
#
loop_
_entity_poly.entity_id
_entity_poly.type
_entity_poly.pdbx_seq_one_letter_code
_entity_poly.pdbx_strand_id
1 'polypeptide(L)'
;MSKSKEIPEIPADYRMRKEILGLVWLALGIFLFICLASYSNDDPSFNNNLHPGNINNLIGVFGAHLSDLLYQALGLTALLWPLGCLHLAWRWLKFREVHFRLPRLVAFLLLQITLGGLLALKFSEVSLFGSQINEAGGAIGRVLVQLLSRYLNTGGATIILIVFFLVSLILSTRFSLVLFFEGVLERLGRKVERRRDARQARKELKMKEKKVLEIKAPMIVAPEPKKVIEKKADKSKAKKKNTIEENQETFEFLEPSGTYHTPAASLLEHDGGDAVPVDRDGLMMAARMLEKKLLDFGVEGDVVEVKPGPVVTMYEFAPAPGVKVSKIANLQHDLAMALQAVSIRIVAPIPGRGVVGIEIPNKDRETVYLKEIIESEAFKRNGGKLPMALGKDIFGQVVVSDLAKMPHLLVAGSTGSGKSVSINTMILSLLYRATPEDVRLIMIDPKMLELSIYEGIPHLLLPVVTDPKKASLALAWAVQEMKRRYTLMADKGVRNVDGYNRKLAKESKDQQDLPPEPPEDILSEIVDPEFEAAGYEEEKEELEHGHMPYIVVLVDELADLMMVVGREIEESIARLAQMARAAGIHLILATQRPSVDVITGLIKANFPTRISFKVFSKTDSRTILDSMGAEALLGMGDMLFLPPGVGYLQRVHGAFVSELEVQRVVDFLSKQGKPDYDKSILKPQSSSDNDASEEEYDELWDEAIKIVTDSRQASISMLQRRLRIGYNRSARMIERMELEGIVGPSDGSGKPREVLARKIE
;
A
#
# COMPACT_ATOMS: atom_id res chain seq x y z
N MET A 1 20.87 26.31 3.39
CA MET A 1 21.79 25.66 2.43
C MET A 1 21.04 24.52 1.76
N SER A 2 20.68 24.69 0.50
CA SER A 2 19.92 23.73 -0.31
C SER A 2 20.79 22.50 -0.62
N LYS A 3 20.47 21.35 -0.05
CA LYS A 3 21.01 20.07 -0.52
C LYS A 3 20.40 19.77 -1.89
N SER A 4 21.22 19.86 -2.94
CA SER A 4 20.92 19.36 -4.27
C SER A 4 20.51 17.89 -4.18
N LYS A 5 19.34 17.55 -4.73
CA LYS A 5 18.97 16.18 -5.02
C LYS A 5 20.05 15.56 -5.89
N GLU A 6 20.77 14.61 -5.39
CA GLU A 6 21.60 13.71 -6.19
C GLU A 6 20.67 12.94 -7.13
N ILE A 7 20.71 13.34 -8.39
CA ILE A 7 20.10 12.62 -9.50
C ILE A 7 20.96 11.35 -9.65
N PRO A 8 20.39 10.13 -9.74
CA PRO A 8 21.17 8.93 -9.97
C PRO A 8 22.08 9.16 -11.17
N GLU A 9 23.36 8.89 -11.01
CA GLU A 9 24.38 9.08 -12.05
C GLU A 9 24.05 8.21 -13.26
N ILE A 10 23.40 8.82 -14.24
CA ILE A 10 23.19 8.23 -15.56
C ILE A 10 24.58 8.12 -16.20
N PRO A 11 24.99 6.97 -16.75
CA PRO A 11 26.29 6.82 -17.41
C PRO A 11 26.52 7.95 -18.40
N ALA A 12 27.71 8.55 -18.37
CA ALA A 12 28.05 9.75 -19.17
C ALA A 12 27.75 9.58 -20.67
N ASP A 13 28.04 8.41 -21.24
CA ASP A 13 27.74 8.05 -22.63
C ASP A 13 26.24 8.07 -22.96
N TYR A 14 25.40 7.62 -22.03
CA TYR A 14 23.94 7.59 -22.21
C TYR A 14 23.34 9.00 -22.15
N ARG A 15 23.90 9.85 -21.31
CA ARG A 15 23.52 11.27 -21.19
C ARG A 15 23.87 12.03 -22.44
N MET A 16 25.12 11.89 -22.92
CA MET A 16 25.59 12.55 -24.12
C MET A 16 24.78 12.14 -25.37
N ARG A 17 24.47 10.86 -25.55
CA ARG A 17 23.63 10.39 -26.67
C ARG A 17 22.22 10.99 -26.64
N LYS A 18 21.60 11.14 -25.47
CA LYS A 18 20.29 11.78 -25.35
C LYS A 18 20.34 13.28 -25.66
N GLU A 19 21.36 13.97 -25.23
CA GLU A 19 21.56 15.39 -25.53
C GLU A 19 21.74 15.61 -27.02
N ILE A 20 22.61 14.82 -27.70
CA ILE A 20 22.82 14.87 -29.14
C ILE A 20 21.51 14.63 -29.90
N LEU A 21 20.78 13.58 -29.56
CA LEU A 21 19.48 13.29 -30.20
C LEU A 21 18.47 14.41 -29.96
N GLY A 22 18.45 14.99 -28.75
CA GLY A 22 17.61 16.13 -28.42
C GLY A 22 17.92 17.36 -29.28
N LEU A 23 19.20 17.66 -29.46
CA LEU A 23 19.66 18.76 -30.33
C LEU A 23 19.35 18.50 -31.80
N VAL A 24 19.53 17.29 -32.32
CA VAL A 24 19.17 16.91 -33.68
C VAL A 24 17.66 17.10 -33.93
N TRP A 25 16.81 16.63 -33.04
CA TRP A 25 15.35 16.82 -33.16
C TRP A 25 14.94 18.28 -33.02
N LEU A 26 15.65 19.07 -32.19
CA LEU A 26 15.42 20.50 -32.06
C LEU A 26 15.78 21.24 -33.37
N ALA A 27 16.95 20.96 -33.92
CA ALA A 27 17.40 21.56 -35.20
C ALA A 27 16.43 21.17 -36.33
N LEU A 28 16.01 19.92 -36.41
CA LEU A 28 15.05 19.46 -37.42
C LEU A 28 13.67 20.15 -37.25
N GLY A 29 13.20 20.32 -36.03
CA GLY A 29 11.95 21.01 -35.74
C GLY A 29 11.97 22.48 -36.12
N ILE A 30 13.06 23.19 -35.80
CA ILE A 30 13.27 24.59 -36.20
C ILE A 30 13.40 24.71 -37.73
N PHE A 31 14.19 23.83 -38.35
CA PHE A 31 14.36 23.80 -39.80
C PHE A 31 13.01 23.63 -40.53
N LEU A 32 12.18 22.63 -40.14
CA LEU A 32 10.85 22.41 -40.72
C LEU A 32 9.92 23.57 -40.46
N PHE A 33 9.99 24.19 -39.30
CA PHE A 33 9.15 25.35 -38.96
C PHE A 33 9.49 26.54 -39.82
N ILE A 34 10.77 26.88 -39.97
CA ILE A 34 11.21 28.00 -40.84
C ILE A 34 10.84 27.72 -42.29
N CYS A 35 11.04 26.47 -42.75
CA CYS A 35 10.70 26.05 -44.09
C CYS A 35 9.23 26.29 -44.42
N LEU A 36 8.31 25.87 -43.51
CA LEU A 36 6.86 26.03 -43.68
C LEU A 36 6.38 27.46 -43.45
N ALA A 37 6.99 28.18 -42.51
CA ALA A 37 6.60 29.58 -42.22
C ALA A 37 7.02 30.59 -43.29
N SER A 38 8.07 30.30 -44.05
CA SER A 38 8.54 31.12 -45.14
C SER A 38 8.11 30.61 -46.54
N TYR A 39 7.08 29.78 -46.58
CA TYR A 39 6.49 29.27 -47.83
C TYR A 39 5.94 30.43 -48.68
N SER A 40 6.21 30.41 -49.97
CA SER A 40 5.64 31.34 -50.96
C SER A 40 5.21 30.59 -52.22
N ASN A 41 4.05 30.94 -52.76
CA ASN A 41 3.53 30.34 -54.01
C ASN A 41 4.37 30.75 -55.24
N ASP A 42 5.15 31.81 -55.15
CA ASP A 42 5.97 32.34 -56.22
C ASP A 42 7.36 31.64 -56.29
N ASP A 43 7.71 30.83 -55.30
CA ASP A 43 8.97 30.11 -55.27
C ASP A 43 8.94 28.87 -56.22
N PRO A 44 10.10 28.47 -56.77
CA PRO A 44 10.21 27.29 -57.61
C PRO A 44 9.80 26.03 -56.81
N SER A 45 8.95 25.21 -57.42
CA SER A 45 8.44 23.99 -56.84
C SER A 45 8.30 22.86 -57.86
N PHE A 46 7.87 21.67 -57.47
CA PHE A 46 7.62 20.56 -58.40
C PHE A 46 6.53 20.88 -59.42
N ASN A 47 5.61 21.80 -59.13
CA ASN A 47 4.50 22.18 -59.99
C ASN A 47 4.69 23.58 -60.65
N ASN A 48 5.74 24.32 -60.30
CA ASN A 48 5.97 25.66 -60.77
C ASN A 48 7.42 25.83 -61.24
N ASN A 49 7.62 25.85 -62.58
CA ASN A 49 8.93 25.98 -63.24
C ASN A 49 9.33 27.46 -63.45
N LEU A 50 8.98 28.35 -62.55
CA LEU A 50 9.45 29.72 -62.59
C LEU A 50 10.99 29.77 -62.48
N HIS A 51 11.63 30.55 -63.35
CA HIS A 51 13.11 30.70 -63.31
C HIS A 51 13.52 31.26 -61.95
N PRO A 52 14.65 30.79 -61.38
CA PRO A 52 15.11 31.19 -60.05
C PRO A 52 15.52 32.65 -60.02
N GLY A 53 14.54 33.55 -59.96
CA GLY A 53 14.68 34.92 -59.48
C GLY A 53 14.97 34.95 -57.98
N ASN A 54 14.48 35.84 -57.24
CA ASN A 54 14.62 35.85 -55.79
C ASN A 54 13.72 34.74 -55.15
N ILE A 55 14.36 33.81 -54.45
CA ILE A 55 13.65 32.78 -53.64
C ILE A 55 13.26 33.41 -52.30
N ASN A 56 11.98 33.40 -52.00
CA ASN A 56 11.44 33.99 -50.76
C ASN A 56 11.59 33.02 -49.55
N ASN A 57 11.71 31.71 -49.81
CA ASN A 57 11.87 30.74 -48.72
C ASN A 57 13.24 30.91 -48.05
N LEU A 58 13.25 31.10 -46.71
CA LEU A 58 14.47 31.34 -45.93
C LEU A 58 15.46 30.16 -45.94
N ILE A 59 15.00 28.95 -46.26
CA ILE A 59 15.83 27.74 -46.40
C ILE A 59 16.32 27.55 -47.85
N GLY A 60 15.99 28.48 -48.75
CA GLY A 60 16.38 28.44 -50.14
C GLY A 60 15.61 27.44 -51.00
N VAL A 61 16.19 26.98 -52.13
CA VAL A 61 15.52 26.09 -53.09
C VAL A 61 14.99 24.80 -52.44
N PHE A 62 15.77 24.19 -51.58
CA PHE A 62 15.35 22.97 -50.89
C PHE A 62 14.14 23.20 -49.99
N GLY A 63 14.11 24.32 -49.26
CA GLY A 63 12.99 24.72 -48.44
C GLY A 63 11.72 24.99 -49.23
N ALA A 64 11.83 25.65 -50.39
CA ALA A 64 10.71 25.93 -51.28
C ALA A 64 10.04 24.62 -51.77
N HIS A 65 10.83 23.66 -52.29
CA HIS A 65 10.33 22.37 -52.76
C HIS A 65 9.71 21.54 -51.62
N LEU A 66 10.38 21.51 -50.45
CA LEU A 66 9.90 20.72 -49.29
C LEU A 66 8.60 21.29 -48.70
N SER A 67 8.53 22.61 -48.54
CA SER A 67 7.31 23.26 -48.02
C SER A 67 6.14 23.12 -48.97
N ASP A 68 6.36 23.28 -50.29
CA ASP A 68 5.34 23.09 -51.32
C ASP A 68 4.82 21.64 -51.29
N LEU A 69 5.69 20.63 -51.29
CA LEU A 69 5.32 19.25 -51.22
C LEU A 69 4.47 18.93 -49.97
N LEU A 70 4.91 19.45 -48.81
CA LEU A 70 4.19 19.21 -47.54
C LEU A 70 2.83 19.89 -47.51
N TYR A 71 2.71 21.14 -47.97
CA TYR A 71 1.44 21.84 -48.03
C TYR A 71 0.50 21.26 -49.09
N GLN A 72 0.98 20.83 -50.23
CA GLN A 72 0.16 20.16 -51.24
C GLN A 72 -0.36 18.79 -50.76
N ALA A 73 0.51 17.97 -50.10
CA ALA A 73 0.12 16.66 -49.62
C ALA A 73 -0.79 16.73 -48.40
N LEU A 74 -0.39 17.50 -47.38
CA LEU A 74 -0.96 17.49 -46.03
C LEU A 74 -1.76 18.76 -45.69
N GLY A 75 -1.64 19.82 -46.46
CA GLY A 75 -2.27 21.10 -46.14
C GLY A 75 -1.74 21.69 -44.84
N LEU A 76 -2.60 22.35 -44.07
CA LEU A 76 -2.26 22.93 -42.77
C LEU A 76 -1.77 21.90 -41.73
N THR A 77 -2.10 20.62 -41.90
CA THR A 77 -1.65 19.58 -40.96
C THR A 77 -0.15 19.34 -41.05
N ALA A 78 0.54 19.81 -42.09
CA ALA A 78 2.02 19.83 -42.20
C ALA A 78 2.69 20.50 -41.00
N LEU A 79 2.03 21.49 -40.37
CA LEU A 79 2.55 22.19 -39.17
C LEU A 79 2.64 21.30 -37.93
N LEU A 80 2.01 20.12 -37.91
CA LEU A 80 2.14 19.17 -36.83
C LEU A 80 3.52 18.50 -36.79
N TRP A 81 4.27 18.45 -37.92
CA TRP A 81 5.62 17.88 -37.98
C TRP A 81 6.65 18.67 -37.18
N PRO A 82 6.82 19.99 -37.38
CA PRO A 82 7.68 20.78 -36.50
C PRO A 82 7.34 20.66 -35.04
N LEU A 83 6.02 20.70 -34.69
CA LEU A 83 5.55 20.56 -33.31
C LEU A 83 5.90 19.18 -32.71
N GLY A 84 5.78 18.14 -33.51
CA GLY A 84 6.17 16.76 -33.12
C GLY A 84 7.68 16.66 -32.84
N CYS A 85 8.51 17.22 -33.75
CA CYS A 85 9.95 17.26 -33.58
C CYS A 85 10.38 18.04 -32.33
N LEU A 86 9.79 19.22 -32.09
CA LEU A 86 10.06 20.01 -30.89
C LEU A 86 9.64 19.32 -29.62
N HIS A 87 8.51 18.60 -29.65
CA HIS A 87 8.06 17.78 -28.50
C HIS A 87 9.03 16.61 -28.20
N LEU A 88 9.52 15.93 -29.25
CA LEU A 88 10.52 14.90 -29.10
C LEU A 88 11.85 15.45 -28.57
N ALA A 89 12.32 16.59 -29.12
CA ALA A 89 13.49 17.30 -28.63
C ALA A 89 13.40 17.61 -27.15
N TRP A 90 12.29 18.19 -26.71
CA TRP A 90 12.06 18.51 -25.31
C TRP A 90 12.05 17.27 -24.40
N ARG A 91 11.50 16.15 -24.85
CA ARG A 91 11.54 14.88 -24.10
C ARG A 91 12.95 14.31 -23.97
N TRP A 92 13.73 14.33 -25.06
CA TRP A 92 15.12 13.86 -25.05
C TRP A 92 16.01 14.74 -24.16
N LEU A 93 15.89 16.07 -24.24
CA LEU A 93 16.64 17.02 -23.41
C LEU A 93 16.24 16.93 -21.91
N LYS A 94 15.03 16.51 -21.58
CA LYS A 94 14.60 16.23 -20.21
C LYS A 94 14.91 14.80 -19.74
N PHE A 95 15.74 14.06 -20.43
CA PHE A 95 16.13 12.69 -20.12
C PHE A 95 14.96 11.71 -19.92
N ARG A 96 13.77 12.03 -20.41
CA ARG A 96 12.61 11.13 -20.37
C ARG A 96 12.80 10.01 -21.39
N GLU A 97 12.40 8.80 -21.04
CA GLU A 97 12.42 7.67 -21.96
C GLU A 97 11.47 7.89 -23.13
N VAL A 98 12.00 7.80 -24.35
CA VAL A 98 11.23 7.89 -25.59
C VAL A 98 11.20 6.51 -26.21
N HIS A 99 10.12 5.76 -25.95
CA HIS A 99 9.88 4.50 -26.64
C HIS A 99 9.13 4.78 -27.94
N PHE A 100 9.79 4.61 -29.08
CA PHE A 100 9.14 4.61 -30.37
C PHE A 100 8.30 3.33 -30.52
N ARG A 101 7.01 3.43 -30.20
CA ARG A 101 6.06 2.34 -30.44
C ARG A 101 5.38 2.60 -31.77
N LEU A 102 5.48 1.65 -32.70
CA LEU A 102 4.83 1.69 -34.01
C LEU A 102 3.35 2.13 -33.95
N PRO A 103 2.52 1.69 -32.98
CA PRO A 103 1.14 2.15 -32.88
C PRO A 103 0.98 3.65 -32.68
N ARG A 104 1.93 4.33 -32.04
CA ARG A 104 1.85 5.79 -31.86
C ARG A 104 2.18 6.57 -33.13
N LEU A 105 3.12 6.07 -33.90
CA LEU A 105 3.43 6.65 -35.21
C LEU A 105 2.22 6.55 -36.14
N VAL A 106 1.60 5.36 -36.19
CA VAL A 106 0.37 5.13 -36.95
C VAL A 106 -0.75 6.05 -36.47
N ALA A 107 -0.94 6.20 -35.14
CA ALA A 107 -1.94 7.10 -34.60
C ALA A 107 -1.68 8.56 -34.95
N PHE A 108 -0.41 9.00 -35.00
CA PHE A 108 -0.05 10.36 -35.41
C PHE A 108 -0.32 10.60 -36.91
N LEU A 109 -0.03 9.63 -37.76
CA LEU A 109 -0.36 9.71 -39.19
C LEU A 109 -1.88 9.72 -39.41
N LEU A 110 -2.63 8.87 -38.70
CA LEU A 110 -4.10 8.89 -38.74
C LEU A 110 -4.68 10.24 -38.25
N LEU A 111 -4.07 10.83 -37.22
CA LEU A 111 -4.47 12.15 -36.75
C LEU A 111 -4.32 13.22 -37.83
N GLN A 112 -3.22 13.19 -38.58
CA GLN A 112 -3.00 14.14 -39.69
C GLN A 112 -4.01 13.94 -40.83
N ILE A 113 -4.24 12.71 -41.23
CA ILE A 113 -5.16 12.37 -42.33
C ILE A 113 -6.59 12.77 -41.95
N THR A 114 -7.03 12.47 -40.73
CA THR A 114 -8.40 12.78 -40.26
C THR A 114 -8.60 14.29 -40.05
N LEU A 115 -7.59 14.99 -39.50
CA LEU A 115 -7.63 16.44 -39.35
C LEU A 115 -7.60 17.12 -40.71
N GLY A 116 -6.77 16.64 -41.65
CA GLY A 116 -6.75 17.11 -43.05
C GLY A 116 -8.11 16.97 -43.72
N GLY A 117 -8.78 15.82 -43.54
CA GLY A 117 -10.14 15.60 -44.02
C GLY A 117 -11.14 16.61 -43.41
N LEU A 118 -11.10 16.85 -42.11
CA LEU A 118 -11.98 17.84 -41.45
C LEU A 118 -11.71 19.27 -41.96
N LEU A 119 -10.45 19.63 -42.21
CA LEU A 119 -10.09 20.93 -42.76
C LEU A 119 -10.57 21.08 -44.20
N ALA A 120 -10.41 20.04 -45.03
CA ALA A 120 -10.88 20.02 -46.43
C ALA A 120 -12.40 20.15 -46.56
N LEU A 121 -13.18 19.66 -45.57
CA LEU A 121 -14.66 19.84 -45.56
C LEU A 121 -15.09 21.29 -45.31
N LYS A 122 -14.32 22.06 -44.55
CA LYS A 122 -14.75 23.36 -44.06
C LYS A 122 -14.04 24.56 -44.76
N PHE A 123 -12.80 24.36 -45.19
CA PHE A 123 -11.94 25.43 -45.76
C PHE A 123 -11.37 24.98 -47.08
N SER A 124 -11.67 25.73 -48.16
CA SER A 124 -11.11 25.52 -49.48
C SER A 124 -9.74 26.19 -49.60
N GLU A 125 -9.62 27.42 -49.15
CA GLU A 125 -8.45 28.24 -49.20
C GLU A 125 -8.15 28.90 -47.85
N VAL A 126 -6.90 28.95 -47.41
CA VAL A 126 -6.48 29.61 -46.17
C VAL A 126 -5.24 30.42 -46.41
N SER A 127 -5.24 31.67 -45.96
CA SER A 127 -4.01 32.48 -45.93
C SER A 127 -3.28 32.32 -44.59
N LEU A 128 -2.03 31.94 -44.62
CA LEU A 128 -1.19 31.77 -43.43
C LEU A 128 0.20 32.32 -43.71
N PHE A 129 0.78 33.04 -42.77
CA PHE A 129 2.10 33.67 -42.86
C PHE A 129 2.33 34.57 -44.14
N GLY A 130 1.25 35.11 -44.71
CA GLY A 130 1.31 35.96 -45.88
C GLY A 130 1.18 35.20 -47.20
N SER A 131 1.13 33.89 -47.22
CA SER A 131 0.94 33.07 -48.42
C SER A 131 -0.42 32.37 -48.44
N GLN A 132 -0.96 32.18 -49.65
CA GLN A 132 -2.22 31.45 -49.85
C GLN A 132 -1.96 29.95 -49.99
N ILE A 133 -2.59 29.16 -49.18
CA ILE A 133 -2.61 27.72 -49.26
C ILE A 133 -3.92 27.28 -49.91
N ASN A 134 -3.84 26.82 -51.17
CA ASN A 134 -5.00 26.55 -52.02
C ASN A 134 -5.84 25.36 -51.52
N GLU A 135 -5.35 24.53 -50.61
CA GLU A 135 -6.06 23.37 -50.06
C GLU A 135 -5.72 23.23 -48.55
N ALA A 136 -6.61 23.69 -47.70
CA ALA A 136 -6.43 23.64 -46.27
C ALA A 136 -6.19 22.22 -45.72
N GLY A 137 -6.80 21.19 -46.30
CA GLY A 137 -6.64 19.79 -45.94
C GLY A 137 -5.62 19.00 -46.75
N GLY A 138 -5.01 19.64 -47.75
CA GLY A 138 -4.09 18.99 -48.70
C GLY A 138 -4.76 17.93 -49.59
N ALA A 139 -3.99 17.41 -50.56
CA ALA A 139 -4.49 16.39 -51.49
C ALA A 139 -5.01 15.11 -50.76
N ILE A 140 -4.33 14.68 -49.72
CA ILE A 140 -4.70 13.51 -48.94
C ILE A 140 -6.08 13.71 -48.24
N GLY A 141 -6.25 14.88 -47.62
CA GLY A 141 -7.55 15.21 -46.95
C GLY A 141 -8.68 15.35 -47.96
N ARG A 142 -8.43 15.96 -49.12
CA ARG A 142 -9.43 16.08 -50.20
C ARG A 142 -9.85 14.72 -50.73
N VAL A 143 -8.90 13.82 -51.08
CA VAL A 143 -9.20 12.48 -51.58
C VAL A 143 -10.02 11.69 -50.55
N LEU A 144 -9.66 11.77 -49.27
CA LEU A 144 -10.40 11.11 -48.18
C LEU A 144 -11.84 11.60 -48.09
N VAL A 145 -12.04 12.93 -48.15
CA VAL A 145 -13.38 13.54 -48.12
C VAL A 145 -14.19 13.15 -49.34
N GLN A 146 -13.62 13.17 -50.53
CA GLN A 146 -14.31 12.76 -51.75
C GLN A 146 -14.75 11.28 -51.70
N LEU A 147 -13.89 10.42 -51.17
CA LEU A 147 -14.20 9.00 -51.00
C LEU A 147 -15.33 8.79 -49.99
N LEU A 148 -15.23 9.42 -48.80
CA LEU A 148 -16.24 9.31 -47.74
C LEU A 148 -17.58 9.93 -48.16
N SER A 149 -17.55 11.12 -48.78
CA SER A 149 -18.77 11.83 -49.18
C SER A 149 -19.53 11.10 -50.29
N ARG A 150 -18.84 10.31 -51.11
CA ARG A 150 -19.47 9.46 -52.17
C ARG A 150 -20.37 8.39 -51.59
N TYR A 151 -20.06 7.87 -50.39
CA TYR A 151 -20.82 6.78 -49.76
C TYR A 151 -21.72 7.20 -48.63
N LEU A 152 -21.36 8.28 -47.91
CA LEU A 152 -21.97 8.67 -46.62
C LEU A 152 -22.54 10.10 -46.57
N ASN A 153 -22.57 10.80 -47.69
CA ASN A 153 -22.83 12.24 -47.72
C ASN A 153 -21.92 13.06 -46.80
N THR A 154 -21.94 14.37 -46.91
CA THR A 154 -21.09 15.27 -46.12
C THR A 154 -21.31 15.16 -44.62
N GLY A 155 -22.55 14.94 -44.16
CA GLY A 155 -22.89 14.80 -42.75
C GLY A 155 -22.31 13.51 -42.14
N GLY A 156 -22.48 12.38 -42.81
CA GLY A 156 -21.91 11.10 -42.36
C GLY A 156 -20.38 11.09 -42.37
N ALA A 157 -19.77 11.64 -43.42
CA ALA A 157 -18.30 11.82 -43.54
C ALA A 157 -17.76 12.66 -42.36
N THR A 158 -18.43 13.75 -41.99
CA THR A 158 -18.04 14.62 -40.89
C THR A 158 -18.04 13.86 -39.55
N ILE A 159 -19.10 13.09 -39.25
CA ILE A 159 -19.21 12.33 -38.00
C ILE A 159 -18.08 11.31 -37.90
N ILE A 160 -17.86 10.55 -38.96
CA ILE A 160 -16.79 9.52 -39.00
C ILE A 160 -15.40 10.18 -38.81
N LEU A 161 -15.11 11.25 -39.54
CA LEU A 161 -13.85 11.95 -39.40
C LEU A 161 -13.62 12.49 -37.99
N ILE A 162 -14.65 13.04 -37.33
CA ILE A 162 -14.57 13.51 -35.94
C ILE A 162 -14.27 12.33 -35.00
N VAL A 163 -14.94 11.20 -35.15
CA VAL A 163 -14.68 10.02 -34.29
C VAL A 163 -13.27 9.51 -34.46
N PHE A 164 -12.81 9.32 -35.71
CA PHE A 164 -11.45 8.86 -35.96
C PHE A 164 -10.39 9.88 -35.54
N PHE A 165 -10.67 11.18 -35.67
CA PHE A 165 -9.82 12.26 -35.15
C PHE A 165 -9.67 12.17 -33.63
N LEU A 166 -10.78 12.00 -32.88
CA LEU A 166 -10.74 11.87 -31.42
C LEU A 166 -10.00 10.60 -30.98
N VAL A 167 -10.26 9.47 -31.65
CA VAL A 167 -9.55 8.22 -31.36
C VAL A 167 -8.06 8.34 -31.61
N SER A 168 -7.67 8.89 -32.77
CA SER A 168 -6.26 9.08 -33.12
C SER A 168 -5.56 10.10 -32.21
N LEU A 169 -6.25 11.12 -31.74
CA LEU A 169 -5.77 12.09 -30.77
C LEU A 169 -5.48 11.41 -29.41
N ILE A 170 -6.41 10.59 -28.91
CA ILE A 170 -6.22 9.85 -27.66
C ILE A 170 -5.02 8.89 -27.75
N LEU A 171 -4.94 8.12 -28.85
CA LEU A 171 -3.88 7.14 -29.06
C LEU A 171 -2.49 7.79 -29.25
N SER A 172 -2.42 8.93 -29.95
CA SER A 172 -1.17 9.65 -30.22
C SER A 172 -0.65 10.36 -28.97
N THR A 173 -1.52 11.06 -28.22
CA THR A 173 -1.11 11.96 -27.13
C THR A 173 -1.32 11.40 -25.73
N ARG A 174 -2.06 10.29 -25.55
CA ARG A 174 -2.62 9.81 -24.27
C ARG A 174 -3.49 10.87 -23.56
N PHE A 175 -4.04 11.78 -24.31
CA PHE A 175 -4.93 12.80 -23.78
C PHE A 175 -6.29 12.19 -23.43
N SER A 176 -6.69 12.32 -22.16
CA SER A 176 -8.01 11.86 -21.72
C SER A 176 -9.04 12.97 -21.93
N LEU A 177 -9.96 12.75 -22.84
CA LEU A 177 -11.07 13.67 -23.08
C LEU A 177 -11.93 13.86 -21.83
N VAL A 178 -12.16 12.79 -21.05
CA VAL A 178 -12.94 12.84 -19.81
C VAL A 178 -12.33 13.81 -18.83
N LEU A 179 -11.01 13.65 -18.54
CA LEU A 179 -10.29 14.55 -17.62
C LEU A 179 -10.25 16.01 -18.14
N PHE A 180 -10.21 16.19 -19.44
CA PHE A 180 -10.25 17.54 -20.02
C PHE A 180 -11.61 18.18 -19.83
N PHE A 181 -12.70 17.47 -20.14
CA PHE A 181 -14.05 17.99 -19.95
C PHE A 181 -14.39 18.21 -18.49
N GLU A 182 -13.96 17.32 -17.58
CA GLU A 182 -14.05 17.53 -16.12
C GLU A 182 -13.33 18.83 -15.72
N GLY A 183 -12.09 19.02 -16.17
CA GLY A 183 -11.33 20.23 -15.88
C GLY A 183 -11.94 21.52 -16.46
N VAL A 184 -12.59 21.44 -17.61
CA VAL A 184 -13.31 22.58 -18.22
C VAL A 184 -14.59 22.86 -17.46
N LEU A 185 -15.38 21.83 -17.12
CA LEU A 185 -16.60 21.96 -16.33
C LEU A 185 -16.31 22.53 -14.94
N GLU A 186 -15.25 22.08 -14.27
CA GLU A 186 -14.80 22.65 -13.00
C GLU A 186 -14.38 24.13 -13.13
N ARG A 187 -13.70 24.52 -14.23
CA ARG A 187 -13.32 25.92 -14.46
C ARG A 187 -14.52 26.82 -14.75
N LEU A 188 -15.49 26.29 -15.49
CA LEU A 188 -16.76 26.98 -15.75
C LEU A 188 -17.59 27.07 -14.48
N GLY A 189 -17.70 25.99 -13.71
CA GLY A 189 -18.35 25.97 -12.39
C GLY A 189 -17.76 27.02 -11.45
N ARG A 190 -16.41 27.05 -11.35
CA ARG A 190 -15.70 28.07 -10.54
C ARG A 190 -15.93 29.50 -11.01
N LYS A 191 -16.12 29.77 -12.32
CA LYS A 191 -16.45 31.10 -12.81
C LYS A 191 -17.89 31.52 -12.48
N VAL A 192 -18.83 30.58 -12.56
CA VAL A 192 -20.25 30.84 -12.21
C VAL A 192 -20.39 31.03 -10.68
N GLU A 193 -19.70 30.23 -9.87
CA GLU A 193 -19.65 30.37 -8.42
C GLU A 193 -19.07 31.74 -8.02
N ARG A 194 -17.91 32.12 -8.57
CA ARG A 194 -17.31 33.45 -8.29
C ARG A 194 -18.24 34.61 -8.58
N ARG A 195 -19.11 34.51 -9.60
CA ARG A 195 -20.13 35.54 -9.92
C ARG A 195 -21.30 35.49 -8.96
N ARG A 196 -21.68 34.31 -8.46
CA ARG A 196 -22.71 34.17 -7.42
C ARG A 196 -22.20 34.67 -6.06
N ASP A 197 -20.99 34.29 -5.66
CA ASP A 197 -20.38 34.73 -4.41
C ASP A 197 -20.19 36.24 -4.35
N ALA A 198 -19.77 36.87 -5.46
CA ALA A 198 -19.66 38.34 -5.55
C ALA A 198 -21.02 39.07 -5.41
N ARG A 199 -22.10 38.42 -5.83
CA ARG A 199 -23.47 38.99 -5.64
C ARG A 199 -23.99 38.77 -4.21
N GLN A 200 -23.65 37.66 -3.58
CA GLN A 200 -24.01 37.38 -2.18
C GLN A 200 -23.19 38.24 -1.22
N ALA A 201 -21.88 38.39 -1.41
CA ALA A 201 -21.03 39.25 -0.60
C ALA A 201 -21.52 40.72 -0.58
N ARG A 202 -22.07 41.24 -1.71
CA ARG A 202 -22.66 42.58 -1.71
C ARG A 202 -23.98 42.68 -0.94
N LYS A 203 -24.74 41.59 -0.80
CA LYS A 203 -25.97 41.55 0.03
C LYS A 203 -25.64 41.40 1.52
N GLU A 204 -24.63 40.63 1.85
CA GLU A 204 -24.20 40.40 3.26
C GLU A 204 -23.50 41.60 3.89
N LEU A 205 -22.72 42.38 3.12
CA LEU A 205 -22.16 43.66 3.61
C LEU A 205 -23.22 44.63 4.09
N LYS A 206 -24.42 44.58 3.51
CA LYS A 206 -25.55 45.43 3.94
C LYS A 206 -26.32 44.92 5.15
N MET A 207 -26.16 43.62 5.51
CA MET A 207 -26.77 43.04 6.74
C MET A 207 -25.84 43.08 7.95
N LYS A 208 -24.52 43.20 7.76
CA LYS A 208 -23.53 43.15 8.86
C LYS A 208 -23.43 44.43 9.69
N GLU A 209 -23.94 45.56 9.23
CA GLU A 209 -24.00 46.79 10.08
C GLU A 209 -25.00 46.70 11.24
N LYS A 210 -25.75 45.61 11.39
CA LYS A 210 -26.81 45.48 12.41
C LYS A 210 -26.63 44.43 13.49
N LYS A 211 -25.50 43.66 13.54
CA LYS A 211 -25.28 42.65 14.59
C LYS A 211 -23.83 42.67 15.12
N VAL A 212 -23.48 43.74 15.83
CA VAL A 212 -22.45 43.71 16.82
C VAL A 212 -23.15 43.54 18.17
N LEU A 213 -22.88 42.41 18.84
CA LEU A 213 -22.94 42.15 20.29
C LEU A 213 -23.51 40.77 20.62
N GLU A 214 -22.65 39.87 20.86
CA GLU A 214 -22.60 38.93 22.01
C GLU A 214 -21.54 37.88 21.77
N ILE A 215 -20.33 38.20 22.27
CA ILE A 215 -19.20 37.25 22.27
C ILE A 215 -19.43 36.30 23.44
N LYS A 216 -19.87 35.06 23.16
CA LYS A 216 -19.80 33.97 24.14
C LYS A 216 -18.37 33.44 24.21
N ALA A 217 -17.83 33.38 25.43
CA ALA A 217 -16.52 32.80 25.68
C ALA A 217 -16.50 31.28 25.32
N PRO A 218 -15.43 30.75 24.69
CA PRO A 218 -15.33 29.32 24.38
C PRO A 218 -15.33 28.46 25.64
N MET A 219 -15.96 27.27 25.56
CA MET A 219 -16.02 26.31 26.66
C MET A 219 -14.75 25.45 26.68
N ILE A 220 -14.02 25.39 27.80
CA ILE A 220 -12.89 24.48 27.97
C ILE A 220 -13.38 23.21 28.65
N VAL A 221 -13.31 22.08 27.90
CA VAL A 221 -13.58 20.75 28.44
C VAL A 221 -12.24 20.11 28.79
N ALA A 222 -11.83 20.27 30.06
CA ALA A 222 -10.70 19.55 30.60
C ALA A 222 -11.09 18.08 30.88
N PRO A 223 -10.19 17.09 30.70
CA PRO A 223 -10.44 15.74 31.17
C PRO A 223 -10.75 15.79 32.67
N GLU A 224 -11.78 15.05 33.10
CA GLU A 224 -12.12 14.98 34.54
C GLU A 224 -10.90 14.49 35.31
N PRO A 225 -10.43 15.23 36.32
CA PRO A 225 -9.39 14.72 37.22
C PRO A 225 -9.97 13.52 37.97
N LYS A 226 -9.24 12.40 37.97
CA LYS A 226 -9.57 11.25 38.84
C LYS A 226 -9.74 11.81 40.23
N LYS A 227 -10.96 11.76 40.80
CA LYS A 227 -11.22 12.15 42.20
C LYS A 227 -10.36 11.28 43.07
N VAL A 228 -9.26 11.85 43.54
CA VAL A 228 -8.60 11.36 44.75
C VAL A 228 -9.59 11.56 45.87
N ILE A 229 -10.14 10.50 46.39
CA ILE A 229 -11.02 10.53 47.58
C ILE A 229 -10.13 10.89 48.75
N GLU A 230 -10.01 12.21 49.03
CA GLU A 230 -9.54 12.65 50.36
C GLU A 230 -10.54 12.16 51.39
N LYS A 231 -10.20 11.10 52.11
CA LYS A 231 -10.87 10.73 53.32
C LYS A 231 -10.63 11.79 54.37
N LYS A 232 -11.61 12.69 54.57
CA LYS A 232 -11.68 13.49 55.80
C LYS A 232 -11.61 12.59 56.99
N ALA A 233 -10.61 12.77 57.81
CA ALA A 233 -10.44 12.12 59.10
C ALA A 233 -11.57 12.56 60.04
N ASP A 234 -12.53 11.66 60.30
CA ASP A 234 -13.45 11.77 61.44
C ASP A 234 -12.97 10.83 62.51
N LYS A 235 -12.66 11.40 63.67
CA LYS A 235 -12.19 10.67 64.86
C LYS A 235 -13.35 9.98 65.50
N SER A 236 -13.51 8.65 65.37
CA SER A 236 -14.15 7.85 66.38
C SER A 236 -13.56 6.44 66.40
N LYS A 237 -13.29 5.99 67.62
CA LYS A 237 -12.67 4.73 68.02
C LYS A 237 -13.37 3.54 67.44
N ALA A 238 -12.68 2.58 66.83
CA ALA A 238 -12.67 1.19 67.25
C ALA A 238 -12.02 0.27 66.23
N LYS A 239 -11.17 -0.59 66.75
CA LYS A 239 -10.70 -1.89 66.27
C LYS A 239 -9.85 -1.92 64.97
N LYS A 240 -8.54 -2.03 65.19
CA LYS A 240 -7.54 -2.63 64.30
C LYS A 240 -8.06 -3.91 63.69
N LYS A 241 -8.28 -3.91 62.37
CA LYS A 241 -8.09 -5.08 61.52
C LYS A 241 -6.95 -4.67 60.57
N ASN A 242 -5.81 -5.28 60.80
CA ASN A 242 -4.67 -5.23 59.93
C ASN A 242 -5.09 -5.79 58.57
N THR A 243 -5.31 -4.94 57.57
CA THR A 243 -5.10 -5.29 56.18
C THR A 243 -3.70 -4.76 55.83
N ILE A 244 -2.76 -5.62 55.99
CA ILE A 244 -1.44 -5.53 55.41
C ILE A 244 -1.68 -5.53 53.93
N GLU A 245 -1.46 -4.44 53.24
CA GLU A 245 -1.18 -4.49 51.77
C GLU A 245 0.17 -5.23 51.68
N GLU A 246 0.06 -6.48 51.37
CA GLU A 246 1.20 -7.33 51.06
C GLU A 246 1.84 -6.82 49.76
N ASN A 247 2.85 -5.95 49.91
CA ASN A 247 4.03 -6.03 49.07
C ASN A 247 4.78 -7.29 49.50
N GLN A 248 4.21 -8.47 49.25
CA GLN A 248 4.96 -9.69 49.32
C GLN A 248 5.83 -9.73 48.07
N GLU A 249 7.11 -9.37 48.26
CA GLU A 249 8.17 -9.96 47.47
C GLU A 249 8.02 -11.47 47.63
N THR A 250 7.45 -12.14 46.65
CA THR A 250 7.41 -13.60 46.56
C THR A 250 8.85 -14.06 46.51
N PHE A 251 9.29 -14.74 47.56
CA PHE A 251 10.59 -15.38 47.57
C PHE A 251 10.59 -16.44 46.44
N GLU A 252 11.51 -16.31 45.47
CA GLU A 252 11.75 -17.24 44.35
C GLU A 252 11.92 -18.71 44.77
N PHE A 253 12.00 -19.01 46.07
CA PHE A 253 12.28 -20.32 46.64
C PHE A 253 11.01 -21.17 46.93
N LEU A 254 9.79 -20.61 46.77
CA LEU A 254 8.53 -21.31 47.18
C LEU A 254 7.61 -21.63 45.99
N GLU A 255 7.99 -21.34 44.78
CA GLU A 255 7.16 -21.69 43.62
C GLU A 255 7.57 -23.06 43.03
N PRO A 256 6.62 -23.89 42.60
CA PRO A 256 6.96 -25.14 41.93
C PRO A 256 7.71 -24.83 40.64
N SER A 257 8.93 -25.30 40.53
CA SER A 257 9.76 -25.21 39.35
C SER A 257 9.01 -25.80 38.16
N GLY A 258 8.49 -24.94 37.27
CA GLY A 258 7.81 -25.38 36.05
C GLY A 258 6.62 -24.54 35.56
N THR A 259 6.14 -23.55 36.32
CA THR A 259 5.06 -22.66 35.87
C THR A 259 5.64 -21.39 35.25
N TYR A 260 5.24 -21.13 33.99
CA TYR A 260 5.63 -19.91 33.29
C TYR A 260 4.89 -18.69 33.88
N HIS A 261 5.63 -17.60 34.14
CA HIS A 261 5.07 -16.35 34.67
C HIS A 261 5.18 -15.22 33.65
N THR A 262 4.09 -14.47 33.48
CA THR A 262 4.11 -13.26 32.65
C THR A 262 4.93 -12.16 33.36
N PRO A 263 5.63 -11.28 32.59
CA PRO A 263 6.44 -10.21 33.18
C PRO A 263 5.63 -9.29 34.09
N ALA A 264 6.21 -8.89 35.22
CA ALA A 264 5.59 -7.92 36.11
C ALA A 264 5.75 -6.49 35.55
N ALA A 265 4.74 -5.64 35.74
CA ALA A 265 4.81 -4.23 35.31
C ALA A 265 5.94 -3.41 35.98
N SER A 266 6.50 -3.92 37.10
CA SER A 266 7.66 -3.32 37.78
C SER A 266 8.95 -3.36 36.95
N LEU A 267 9.04 -4.19 35.92
CA LEU A 267 10.17 -4.21 34.98
C LEU A 267 10.20 -2.97 34.06
N LEU A 268 9.07 -2.27 33.94
CA LEU A 268 8.94 -1.03 33.17
C LEU A 268 9.10 0.19 34.09
N GLU A 269 9.80 1.18 33.60
CA GLU A 269 9.99 2.46 34.28
C GLU A 269 8.83 3.40 34.01
N HIS A 270 8.51 4.21 34.98
CA HIS A 270 7.63 5.34 34.84
C HIS A 270 8.25 6.45 35.66
N ASP A 271 8.86 7.38 35.00
CA ASP A 271 9.21 8.66 35.64
C ASP A 271 7.89 9.36 35.93
N GLY A 272 7.42 9.24 37.19
CA GLY A 272 6.17 9.82 37.65
C GLY A 272 6.17 11.33 37.49
N GLY A 273 6.15 11.77 36.22
CA GLY A 273 5.94 13.16 35.90
C GLY A 273 4.53 13.52 36.33
N ASP A 274 4.43 14.47 37.26
CA ASP A 274 3.15 15.06 37.63
C ASP A 274 2.46 15.57 36.38
N ALA A 275 1.18 15.21 36.23
CA ALA A 275 0.36 15.69 35.13
C ALA A 275 0.52 17.22 35.03
N VAL A 276 0.99 17.70 33.88
CA VAL A 276 1.22 19.14 33.67
C VAL A 276 -0.12 19.86 33.91
N PRO A 277 -0.19 20.79 34.84
CA PRO A 277 -1.43 21.47 35.17
C PRO A 277 -1.92 22.24 33.94
N VAL A 278 -3.20 22.04 33.59
CA VAL A 278 -3.82 22.69 32.45
C VAL A 278 -3.86 24.21 32.66
N ASP A 279 -3.04 24.93 31.90
CA ASP A 279 -3.07 26.41 31.88
C ASP A 279 -4.29 26.91 31.10
N ARG A 280 -5.40 27.13 31.79
CA ARG A 280 -6.66 27.58 31.19
C ARG A 280 -6.55 28.94 30.52
N ASP A 281 -5.81 29.85 31.12
CA ASP A 281 -5.66 31.22 30.60
C ASP A 281 -4.81 31.24 29.33
N GLY A 282 -3.74 30.47 29.29
CA GLY A 282 -2.94 30.25 28.08
C GLY A 282 -3.73 29.62 26.95
N LEU A 283 -4.58 28.61 27.22
CA LEU A 283 -5.46 27.99 26.23
C LEU A 283 -6.49 28.96 25.67
N MET A 284 -7.09 29.81 26.50
CA MET A 284 -8.02 30.85 26.07
C MET A 284 -7.35 31.94 25.22
N MET A 285 -6.11 32.33 25.58
CA MET A 285 -5.33 33.25 24.75
C MET A 285 -4.99 32.64 23.38
N ALA A 286 -4.62 31.37 23.35
CA ALA A 286 -4.33 30.63 22.11
C ALA A 286 -5.58 30.52 21.24
N ALA A 287 -6.76 30.24 21.80
CA ALA A 287 -8.03 30.21 21.08
C ALA A 287 -8.34 31.55 20.40
N ARG A 288 -8.23 32.67 21.14
CA ARG A 288 -8.43 34.03 20.59
C ARG A 288 -7.39 34.38 19.52
N MET A 289 -6.15 33.97 19.70
CA MET A 289 -5.11 34.16 18.68
C MET A 289 -5.44 33.36 17.38
N LEU A 290 -5.91 32.14 17.54
CA LEU A 290 -6.36 31.31 16.40
C LEU A 290 -7.52 31.95 15.66
N GLU A 291 -8.56 32.42 16.35
CA GLU A 291 -9.69 33.14 15.76
C GLU A 291 -9.22 34.38 14.98
N LYS A 292 -8.35 35.20 15.61
CA LYS A 292 -7.80 36.37 14.95
C LYS A 292 -7.01 36.02 13.69
N LYS A 293 -6.17 34.97 13.74
CA LYS A 293 -5.40 34.54 12.57
C LYS A 293 -6.28 33.98 11.46
N LEU A 294 -7.34 33.23 11.80
CA LEU A 294 -8.32 32.77 10.80
C LEU A 294 -9.04 33.95 10.15
N LEU A 295 -9.38 34.97 10.93
CA LEU A 295 -9.99 36.20 10.43
C LEU A 295 -9.04 36.97 9.50
N ASP A 296 -7.74 37.07 9.84
CA ASP A 296 -6.70 37.67 8.98
C ASP A 296 -6.64 36.98 7.59
N PHE A 297 -6.89 35.67 7.53
CA PHE A 297 -7.00 34.89 6.28
C PHE A 297 -8.41 34.92 5.66
N GLY A 298 -9.31 35.75 6.18
CA GLY A 298 -10.67 35.91 5.70
C GLY A 298 -11.57 34.68 5.97
N VAL A 299 -11.32 33.98 7.05
CA VAL A 299 -12.15 32.89 7.59
C VAL A 299 -12.84 33.41 8.85
N GLU A 300 -14.15 33.63 8.77
CA GLU A 300 -14.97 34.08 9.90
C GLU A 300 -15.55 32.85 10.64
N GLY A 301 -15.61 32.90 11.97
CA GLY A 301 -16.13 31.88 12.86
C GLY A 301 -15.56 32.02 14.25
N ASP A 302 -16.00 31.14 15.15
CA ASP A 302 -15.65 31.19 16.56
C ASP A 302 -15.12 29.81 17.03
N VAL A 303 -14.18 29.80 17.99
CA VAL A 303 -13.77 28.59 18.70
C VAL A 303 -14.82 28.27 19.75
N VAL A 304 -15.55 27.18 19.58
CA VAL A 304 -16.66 26.80 20.47
C VAL A 304 -16.16 25.97 21.66
N GLU A 305 -15.16 25.13 21.42
CA GLU A 305 -14.66 24.18 22.43
C GLU A 305 -13.13 24.02 22.31
N VAL A 306 -12.43 23.98 23.45
CA VAL A 306 -11.01 23.71 23.51
C VAL A 306 -10.81 22.43 24.32
N LYS A 307 -10.15 21.44 23.73
CA LYS A 307 -9.88 20.13 24.32
C LYS A 307 -8.38 19.95 24.46
N PRO A 308 -7.81 20.19 25.64
CA PRO A 308 -6.41 19.91 25.89
C PRO A 308 -6.16 18.40 25.95
N GLY A 309 -5.06 17.96 25.35
CA GLY A 309 -4.56 16.60 25.40
C GLY A 309 -3.07 16.56 25.81
N PRO A 310 -2.48 15.37 25.93
CA PRO A 310 -1.11 15.21 26.42
C PRO A 310 -0.05 15.79 25.47
N VAL A 311 -0.27 15.72 24.17
CA VAL A 311 0.70 16.12 23.14
C VAL A 311 0.18 17.25 22.26
N VAL A 312 -1.12 17.25 21.96
CA VAL A 312 -1.79 18.27 21.14
C VAL A 312 -3.05 18.77 21.83
N THR A 313 -3.38 20.04 21.61
CA THR A 313 -4.68 20.60 21.99
C THR A 313 -5.57 20.73 20.75
N MET A 314 -6.80 20.24 20.81
CA MET A 314 -7.79 20.41 19.76
C MET A 314 -8.66 21.63 20.02
N TYR A 315 -8.73 22.52 19.04
CA TYR A 315 -9.63 23.67 19.00
C TYR A 315 -10.75 23.35 18.02
N GLU A 316 -12.00 23.26 18.51
CA GLU A 316 -13.18 23.08 17.67
C GLU A 316 -13.67 24.43 17.17
N PHE A 317 -13.47 24.71 15.91
CA PHE A 317 -13.84 25.95 15.26
C PHE A 317 -15.15 25.79 14.49
N ALA A 318 -16.15 26.61 14.81
CA ALA A 318 -17.41 26.71 14.10
C ALA A 318 -17.31 27.78 13.01
N PRO A 319 -17.19 27.44 11.74
CA PRO A 319 -17.09 28.44 10.67
C PRO A 319 -18.43 29.15 10.49
N ALA A 320 -18.38 30.43 10.17
CA ALA A 320 -19.58 31.22 9.85
C ALA A 320 -20.29 30.65 8.60
N PRO A 321 -21.60 30.82 8.47
CA PRO A 321 -22.36 30.40 7.30
C PRO A 321 -21.76 30.93 6.00
N GLY A 322 -21.52 30.05 5.01
CA GLY A 322 -20.91 30.39 3.73
C GLY A 322 -19.39 30.17 3.64
N VAL A 323 -18.71 29.91 4.74
CA VAL A 323 -17.28 29.55 4.73
C VAL A 323 -17.11 28.11 4.25
N LYS A 324 -16.32 27.93 3.20
CA LYS A 324 -16.01 26.57 2.67
C LYS A 324 -14.98 25.86 3.56
N VAL A 325 -15.29 24.65 3.97
CA VAL A 325 -14.40 23.80 4.77
C VAL A 325 -13.02 23.62 4.12
N SER A 326 -12.98 23.47 2.78
CA SER A 326 -11.73 23.36 2.01
C SER A 326 -10.86 24.62 2.09
N LYS A 327 -11.43 25.81 2.33
CA LYS A 327 -10.64 27.04 2.55
C LYS A 327 -9.85 26.93 3.85
N ILE A 328 -10.49 26.43 4.90
CA ILE A 328 -9.85 26.24 6.21
C ILE A 328 -8.75 25.17 6.11
N ALA A 329 -9.07 24.00 5.51
CA ALA A 329 -8.14 22.91 5.36
C ALA A 329 -6.86 23.30 4.59
N ASN A 330 -6.94 24.20 3.61
CA ASN A 330 -5.80 24.67 2.85
C ASN A 330 -4.91 25.66 3.62
N LEU A 331 -5.38 26.24 4.73
CA LEU A 331 -4.59 27.17 5.56
C LEU A 331 -3.66 26.47 6.55
N GLN A 332 -3.53 25.17 6.52
CA GLN A 332 -2.73 24.38 7.46
C GLN A 332 -1.29 24.91 7.61
N HIS A 333 -0.61 25.22 6.51
CA HIS A 333 0.77 25.73 6.54
C HIS A 333 0.85 27.19 6.94
N ASP A 334 -0.11 27.99 6.51
CA ASP A 334 -0.18 29.43 6.83
C ASP A 334 -0.46 29.62 8.33
N LEU A 335 -1.35 28.82 8.90
CA LEU A 335 -1.63 28.80 10.34
C LEU A 335 -0.44 28.30 11.14
N ALA A 336 0.27 27.26 10.68
CA ALA A 336 1.47 26.77 11.35
C ALA A 336 2.55 27.86 11.45
N MET A 337 2.77 28.60 10.35
CA MET A 337 3.68 29.73 10.34
C MET A 337 3.19 30.88 11.26
N ALA A 338 1.91 31.24 11.17
CA ALA A 338 1.34 32.35 11.92
C ALA A 338 1.31 32.12 13.45
N LEU A 339 1.19 30.86 13.88
CA LEU A 339 1.16 30.45 15.28
C LEU A 339 2.51 29.92 15.77
N GLN A 340 3.56 29.96 14.93
CA GLN A 340 4.90 29.45 15.22
C GLN A 340 4.89 27.99 15.71
N ALA A 341 3.95 27.17 15.17
CA ALA A 341 3.83 25.78 15.50
C ALA A 341 4.65 24.92 14.50
N VAL A 342 5.25 23.83 14.98
CA VAL A 342 6.03 22.90 14.14
C VAL A 342 5.17 22.32 13.01
N SER A 343 3.92 21.99 13.32
CA SER A 343 2.93 21.49 12.39
C SER A 343 1.54 21.67 12.99
N ILE A 344 0.55 21.94 12.17
CA ILE A 344 -0.86 21.97 12.56
C ILE A 344 -1.60 20.94 11.71
N ARG A 345 -2.53 20.21 12.30
CA ARG A 345 -3.40 19.32 11.56
C ARG A 345 -4.84 19.81 11.62
N ILE A 346 -5.51 19.84 10.47
CA ILE A 346 -6.91 20.28 10.35
C ILE A 346 -7.77 19.08 10.02
N VAL A 347 -8.71 18.75 10.89
CA VAL A 347 -9.72 17.68 10.72
C VAL A 347 -11.02 18.34 10.32
N ALA A 348 -11.41 18.18 9.06
CA ALA A 348 -12.52 18.96 8.51
C ALA A 348 -13.40 18.14 7.55
N PRO A 349 -14.64 17.84 7.90
CA PRO A 349 -15.31 18.11 9.18
C PRO A 349 -14.95 17.09 10.28
N ILE A 350 -15.25 17.41 11.55
CA ILE A 350 -15.24 16.40 12.62
C ILE A 350 -16.46 15.49 12.42
N PRO A 351 -16.30 14.15 12.40
CA PRO A 351 -17.41 13.24 12.22
C PRO A 351 -18.55 13.47 13.24
N GLY A 352 -19.77 13.64 12.74
CA GLY A 352 -20.95 13.86 13.59
C GLY A 352 -21.12 15.26 14.17
N ARG A 353 -20.21 16.21 13.88
CA ARG A 353 -20.29 17.62 14.36
C ARG A 353 -20.14 18.61 13.20
N GLY A 354 -20.82 19.74 13.28
CA GLY A 354 -20.76 20.82 12.28
C GLY A 354 -19.55 21.75 12.46
N VAL A 355 -18.45 21.28 13.01
CA VAL A 355 -17.26 22.06 13.36
C VAL A 355 -15.99 21.50 12.70
N VAL A 356 -14.95 22.30 12.64
CA VAL A 356 -13.62 21.94 12.16
C VAL A 356 -12.69 21.82 13.34
N GLY A 357 -11.99 20.69 13.47
CA GLY A 357 -10.98 20.46 14.48
C GLY A 357 -9.62 21.01 14.00
N ILE A 358 -8.99 21.85 14.79
CA ILE A 358 -7.65 22.37 14.55
C ILE A 358 -6.76 21.89 15.68
N GLU A 359 -5.87 20.97 15.37
CA GLU A 359 -4.95 20.35 16.32
C GLU A 359 -3.63 21.12 16.34
N ILE A 360 -3.32 21.74 17.46
CA ILE A 360 -2.10 22.53 17.68
C ILE A 360 -1.22 21.79 18.69
N PRO A 361 0.07 21.56 18.39
CA PRO A 361 1.00 20.93 19.33
C PRO A 361 1.18 21.74 20.61
N ASN A 362 1.19 21.05 21.74
CA ASN A 362 1.54 21.66 23.03
C ASN A 362 3.02 22.10 23.04
N LYS A 363 3.34 23.13 23.79
CA LYS A 363 4.74 23.56 24.02
C LYS A 363 5.50 22.49 24.81
N ASP A 364 4.90 22.06 25.90
CA ASP A 364 5.39 20.96 26.73
C ASP A 364 4.57 19.74 26.44
N ARG A 365 5.22 18.68 25.94
CA ARG A 365 4.58 17.44 25.49
C ARG A 365 4.80 16.38 26.55
N GLU A 366 3.74 15.71 26.93
CA GLU A 366 3.78 14.58 27.85
C GLU A 366 4.22 13.31 27.12
N THR A 367 5.13 12.55 27.71
CA THR A 367 5.51 11.22 27.20
C THR A 367 4.49 10.20 27.69
N VAL A 368 3.99 9.38 26.78
CA VAL A 368 3.05 8.29 27.09
C VAL A 368 3.86 7.04 27.38
N TYR A 369 3.97 6.61 28.64
CA TYR A 369 4.74 5.43 29.02
C TYR A 369 3.95 4.14 28.83
N LEU A 370 4.63 3.07 28.36
CA LEU A 370 4.01 1.75 28.15
C LEU A 370 3.44 1.18 29.48
N LYS A 371 4.16 1.37 30.59
CA LYS A 371 3.72 0.94 31.93
C LYS A 371 2.31 1.44 32.27
N GLU A 372 2.05 2.73 32.02
CA GLU A 372 0.75 3.33 32.29
C GLU A 372 -0.38 2.67 31.50
N ILE A 373 -0.09 2.29 30.25
CA ILE A 373 -1.08 1.61 29.41
C ILE A 373 -1.34 0.18 29.89
N ILE A 374 -0.28 -0.58 30.22
CA ILE A 374 -0.39 -1.96 30.71
C ILE A 374 -1.12 -2.03 32.07
N GLU A 375 -0.86 -1.07 32.96
CA GLU A 375 -1.53 -0.98 34.26
C GLU A 375 -2.98 -0.49 34.17
N SER A 376 -3.38 0.09 33.03
CA SER A 376 -4.73 0.65 32.85
C SER A 376 -5.83 -0.45 32.90
N GLU A 377 -7.01 -0.07 33.38
CA GLU A 377 -8.20 -0.93 33.34
C GLU A 377 -8.58 -1.35 31.91
N ALA A 378 -8.30 -0.49 30.91
CA ALA A 378 -8.58 -0.75 29.52
C ALA A 378 -7.76 -1.96 28.99
N PHE A 379 -6.50 -2.09 29.41
CA PHE A 379 -5.65 -3.22 29.04
C PHE A 379 -5.97 -4.45 29.88
N LYS A 380 -6.11 -4.33 31.20
CA LYS A 380 -6.36 -5.46 32.12
C LYS A 380 -7.71 -6.15 31.85
N ARG A 381 -8.75 -5.37 31.57
CA ARG A 381 -10.10 -5.90 31.29
C ARG A 381 -10.32 -6.26 29.82
N ASN A 382 -9.34 -6.04 28.96
CA ASN A 382 -9.47 -6.45 27.57
C ASN A 382 -9.54 -7.99 27.52
N GLY A 383 -10.72 -8.53 27.15
CA GLY A 383 -10.93 -9.98 26.99
C GLY A 383 -10.32 -10.54 25.70
N GLY A 384 -9.60 -9.74 24.93
CA GLY A 384 -8.92 -10.16 23.69
C GLY A 384 -7.75 -11.09 23.98
N LYS A 385 -7.44 -11.95 23.01
CA LYS A 385 -6.31 -12.89 23.10
C LYS A 385 -4.96 -12.23 22.78
N LEU A 386 -4.96 -11.24 21.90
CA LEU A 386 -3.76 -10.54 21.41
C LEU A 386 -3.89 -9.01 21.62
N PRO A 387 -4.04 -8.52 22.88
CA PRO A 387 -4.18 -7.09 23.12
C PRO A 387 -2.86 -6.36 22.84
N MET A 388 -2.95 -5.24 22.13
CA MET A 388 -1.83 -4.34 21.84
C MET A 388 -2.06 -2.97 22.47
N ALA A 389 -1.12 -2.52 23.28
CA ALA A 389 -1.08 -1.19 23.87
C ALA A 389 -0.60 -0.19 22.81
N LEU A 390 -1.51 0.51 22.15
CA LEU A 390 -1.13 1.46 21.08
C LEU A 390 -0.66 2.80 21.65
N GLY A 391 -1.28 3.32 22.71
CA GLY A 391 -0.94 4.62 23.28
C GLY A 391 -2.14 5.34 23.89
N LYS A 392 -2.15 6.66 23.78
CA LYS A 392 -3.27 7.53 24.18
C LYS A 392 -3.82 8.31 22.98
N ASP A 393 -5.13 8.54 22.94
CA ASP A 393 -5.73 9.42 21.97
C ASP A 393 -5.43 10.91 22.25
N ILE A 394 -5.95 11.78 21.39
CA ILE A 394 -5.77 13.24 21.55
C ILE A 394 -6.42 13.81 22.82
N PHE A 395 -7.25 13.05 23.52
CA PHE A 395 -7.89 13.43 24.78
C PHE A 395 -7.23 12.79 25.99
N GLY A 396 -6.15 12.04 25.81
CA GLY A 396 -5.44 11.32 26.86
C GLY A 396 -6.08 9.99 27.26
N GLN A 397 -7.08 9.50 26.53
CA GLN A 397 -7.67 8.20 26.80
C GLN A 397 -6.80 7.07 26.26
N VAL A 398 -6.66 6.00 27.03
CA VAL A 398 -5.87 4.83 26.64
C VAL A 398 -6.50 4.11 25.46
N VAL A 399 -5.71 3.84 24.43
CA VAL A 399 -6.12 3.11 23.22
C VAL A 399 -5.45 1.73 23.22
N VAL A 400 -6.26 0.69 23.42
CA VAL A 400 -5.86 -0.71 23.32
C VAL A 400 -6.66 -1.36 22.20
N SER A 401 -6.00 -2.13 21.37
CA SER A 401 -6.64 -2.84 20.27
C SER A 401 -6.23 -4.32 20.29
N ASP A 402 -7.09 -5.21 19.79
CA ASP A 402 -6.85 -6.65 19.77
C ASP A 402 -6.50 -7.10 18.36
N LEU A 403 -5.28 -7.64 18.17
CA LEU A 403 -4.79 -8.11 16.88
C LEU A 403 -5.66 -9.25 16.31
N ALA A 404 -6.22 -10.11 17.16
CA ALA A 404 -7.14 -11.17 16.71
C ALA A 404 -8.40 -10.61 16.03
N LYS A 405 -8.86 -9.42 16.45
CA LYS A 405 -9.98 -8.70 15.82
C LYS A 405 -9.57 -7.88 14.59
N MET A 406 -8.31 -7.41 14.55
CA MET A 406 -7.75 -6.60 13.46
C MET A 406 -7.18 -7.42 12.31
N PRO A 407 -7.30 -8.70 12.26
CA PRO A 407 -6.58 -9.85 11.73
C PRO A 407 -5.11 -9.59 11.35
N HIS A 408 -4.83 -8.50 10.65
CA HIS A 408 -3.49 -8.15 10.19
C HIS A 408 -3.31 -6.64 10.27
N LEU A 409 -2.08 -6.20 10.54
CA LEU A 409 -1.73 -4.81 10.74
C LEU A 409 -0.61 -4.38 9.79
N LEU A 410 -0.81 -3.27 9.10
CA LEU A 410 0.20 -2.63 8.28
C LEU A 410 0.69 -1.35 8.96
N VAL A 411 2.00 -1.22 9.15
CA VAL A 411 2.64 -0.10 9.85
C VAL A 411 3.62 0.59 8.91
N ALA A 412 3.54 1.90 8.78
CA ALA A 412 4.52 2.66 8.01
C ALA A 412 4.99 3.91 8.76
N GLY A 413 6.22 4.35 8.48
CA GLY A 413 6.76 5.58 9.06
C GLY A 413 8.21 5.81 8.67
N SER A 414 8.62 7.08 8.58
CA SER A 414 10.02 7.44 8.30
C SER A 414 10.94 7.10 9.49
N THR A 415 12.23 7.03 9.25
CA THR A 415 13.25 6.86 10.30
C THR A 415 13.09 7.97 11.36
N GLY A 416 13.12 7.59 12.64
CA GLY A 416 12.93 8.51 13.78
C GLY A 416 11.47 8.96 14.00
N SER A 417 10.50 8.39 13.29
CA SER A 417 9.07 8.72 13.51
C SER A 417 8.45 8.03 14.74
N GLY A 418 9.11 6.99 15.29
CA GLY A 418 8.63 6.19 16.41
C GLY A 418 8.12 4.80 16.02
N LYS A 419 8.31 4.37 14.75
CA LYS A 419 7.90 3.04 14.22
C LYS A 419 8.47 1.91 15.06
N SER A 420 9.80 1.87 15.25
CA SER A 420 10.50 0.79 15.96
C SER A 420 10.09 0.71 17.44
N VAL A 421 10.01 1.86 18.12
CA VAL A 421 9.52 1.91 19.51
C VAL A 421 8.10 1.35 19.59
N SER A 422 7.23 1.68 18.64
CA SER A 422 5.85 1.17 18.64
C SER A 422 5.79 -0.33 18.33
N ILE A 423 6.66 -0.87 17.48
CA ILE A 423 6.76 -2.32 17.27
C ILE A 423 7.16 -3.00 18.57
N ASN A 424 8.16 -2.46 19.30
CA ASN A 424 8.55 -2.97 20.60
C ASN A 424 7.40 -2.92 21.61
N THR A 425 6.61 -1.84 21.66
CA THR A 425 5.44 -1.76 22.56
C THR A 425 4.36 -2.77 22.20
N MET A 426 4.16 -3.07 20.90
CA MET A 426 3.23 -4.10 20.45
C MET A 426 3.70 -5.50 20.86
N ILE A 427 4.99 -5.84 20.64
CA ILE A 427 5.58 -7.11 21.06
C ILE A 427 5.48 -7.29 22.58
N LEU A 428 5.92 -6.29 23.35
CA LEU A 428 5.84 -6.34 24.80
C LEU A 428 4.39 -6.49 25.27
N SER A 429 3.43 -5.85 24.63
CA SER A 429 2.00 -6.01 24.98
C SER A 429 1.54 -7.45 24.89
N LEU A 430 2.01 -8.19 23.87
CA LEU A 430 1.72 -9.63 23.72
C LEU A 430 2.43 -10.44 24.81
N LEU A 431 3.71 -10.17 25.08
CA LEU A 431 4.52 -10.88 26.08
C LEU A 431 4.02 -10.64 27.51
N TYR A 432 3.43 -9.49 27.80
CA TYR A 432 2.80 -9.20 29.11
C TYR A 432 1.46 -9.91 29.32
N ARG A 433 0.90 -10.54 28.30
CA ARG A 433 -0.44 -11.13 28.35
C ARG A 433 -0.49 -12.62 28.06
N ALA A 434 0.40 -13.13 27.25
CA ALA A 434 0.35 -14.48 26.71
C ALA A 434 1.56 -15.31 27.11
N THR A 435 1.33 -16.59 27.33
CA THR A 435 2.37 -17.61 27.55
C THR A 435 2.90 -18.14 26.19
N PRO A 436 4.04 -18.83 26.14
CA PRO A 436 4.53 -19.49 24.93
C PRO A 436 3.57 -20.57 24.38
N GLU A 437 2.71 -21.11 25.22
CA GLU A 437 1.65 -22.06 24.83
C GLU A 437 0.48 -21.36 24.12
N ASP A 438 0.18 -20.09 24.48
CA ASP A 438 -0.91 -19.33 23.89
C ASP A 438 -0.48 -18.61 22.61
N VAL A 439 0.78 -18.09 22.56
CA VAL A 439 1.28 -17.25 21.46
C VAL A 439 2.70 -17.64 21.08
N ARG A 440 2.90 -17.88 19.79
CA ARG A 440 4.22 -18.12 19.19
C ARG A 440 4.53 -17.01 18.20
N LEU A 441 5.83 -16.68 18.09
CA LEU A 441 6.30 -15.55 17.29
C LEU A 441 7.26 -16.02 16.21
N ILE A 442 7.11 -15.46 15.00
CA ILE A 442 8.09 -15.50 13.91
C ILE A 442 8.50 -14.05 13.65
N MET A 443 9.78 -13.76 13.85
CA MET A 443 10.32 -12.42 13.69
C MET A 443 11.25 -12.36 12.49
N ILE A 444 11.05 -11.38 11.60
CA ILE A 444 11.82 -11.18 10.37
C ILE A 444 12.40 -9.77 10.40
N ASP A 445 13.73 -9.69 10.51
CA ASP A 445 14.50 -8.43 10.56
C ASP A 445 15.69 -8.49 9.60
N PRO A 446 15.51 -8.07 8.34
CA PRO A 446 16.58 -8.08 7.35
C PRO A 446 17.78 -7.18 7.70
N LYS A 447 17.59 -6.23 8.62
CA LYS A 447 18.63 -5.26 9.02
C LYS A 447 19.38 -5.64 10.28
N MET A 448 18.92 -6.63 11.04
CA MET A 448 19.50 -7.07 12.33
C MET A 448 19.58 -5.96 13.39
N LEU A 449 18.67 -4.98 13.38
CA LEU A 449 18.77 -3.81 14.23
C LEU A 449 17.68 -3.71 15.28
N GLU A 450 16.46 -4.15 14.97
CA GLU A 450 15.27 -3.82 15.75
C GLU A 450 14.75 -5.04 16.54
N LEU A 451 14.72 -6.23 15.93
CA LEU A 451 14.12 -7.43 16.53
C LEU A 451 15.15 -8.41 17.11
N SER A 452 16.43 -8.25 16.83
CA SER A 452 17.51 -9.12 17.33
C SER A 452 17.59 -9.15 18.87
N ILE A 453 17.12 -8.10 19.55
CA ILE A 453 17.05 -8.03 21.02
C ILE A 453 16.17 -9.14 21.62
N TYR A 454 15.18 -9.67 20.87
CA TYR A 454 14.26 -10.71 21.32
C TYR A 454 14.80 -12.14 21.13
N GLU A 455 16.03 -12.30 20.64
CA GLU A 455 16.62 -13.63 20.45
C GLU A 455 16.67 -14.40 21.77
N GLY A 456 16.22 -15.65 21.75
CA GLY A 456 16.25 -16.54 22.91
C GLY A 456 15.00 -16.53 23.80
N ILE A 457 13.98 -15.72 23.53
CA ILE A 457 12.72 -15.81 24.30
C ILE A 457 11.94 -17.10 23.95
N PRO A 458 11.24 -17.72 24.91
CA PRO A 458 10.56 -19.02 24.71
C PRO A 458 9.39 -18.97 23.72
N HIS A 459 8.91 -17.79 23.34
CA HIS A 459 7.82 -17.61 22.37
C HIS A 459 8.26 -17.80 20.92
N LEU A 460 9.57 -17.73 20.61
CA LEU A 460 10.06 -17.84 19.24
C LEU A 460 9.90 -19.25 18.67
N LEU A 461 9.36 -19.34 17.46
CA LEU A 461 9.33 -20.57 16.65
C LEU A 461 10.64 -20.79 15.88
N LEU A 462 11.34 -19.71 15.57
CA LEU A 462 12.60 -19.66 14.84
C LEU A 462 13.53 -18.63 15.47
N PRO A 463 14.87 -18.75 15.31
CA PRO A 463 15.76 -17.61 15.46
C PRO A 463 15.27 -16.44 14.60
N VAL A 464 15.57 -15.21 14.99
CA VAL A 464 15.19 -14.04 14.20
C VAL A 464 15.74 -14.17 12.78
N VAL A 465 14.84 -14.14 11.80
CA VAL A 465 15.15 -14.38 10.38
C VAL A 465 15.71 -13.13 9.75
N THR A 466 16.94 -13.18 9.26
CA THR A 466 17.64 -12.02 8.69
C THR A 466 17.80 -12.11 7.17
N ASP A 467 17.78 -13.32 6.62
CA ASP A 467 17.92 -13.57 5.17
C ASP A 467 16.54 -13.50 4.47
N PRO A 468 16.38 -12.68 3.40
CA PRO A 468 15.12 -12.59 2.67
C PRO A 468 14.62 -13.91 2.08
N LYS A 469 15.51 -14.82 1.67
CA LYS A 469 15.11 -16.15 1.16
C LYS A 469 14.56 -17.02 2.28
N LYS A 470 15.18 -17.00 3.46
CA LYS A 470 14.65 -17.70 4.64
C LYS A 470 13.33 -17.10 5.10
N ALA A 471 13.16 -15.77 4.96
CA ALA A 471 11.89 -15.11 5.23
C ALA A 471 10.77 -15.59 4.30
N SER A 472 11.07 -15.79 2.99
CA SER A 472 10.12 -16.40 2.05
C SER A 472 9.71 -17.80 2.47
N LEU A 473 10.67 -18.64 2.91
CA LEU A 473 10.39 -19.98 3.41
C LEU A 473 9.52 -19.96 4.68
N ALA A 474 9.80 -19.07 5.63
CA ALA A 474 9.00 -18.93 6.85
C ALA A 474 7.55 -18.51 6.56
N LEU A 475 7.34 -17.59 5.60
CA LEU A 475 5.99 -17.20 5.17
C LEU A 475 5.28 -18.33 4.40
N ALA A 476 5.98 -19.08 3.56
CA ALA A 476 5.44 -20.25 2.87
C ALA A 476 5.04 -21.34 3.88
N TRP A 477 5.85 -21.60 4.90
CA TRP A 477 5.49 -22.50 6.00
C TRP A 477 4.23 -22.02 6.74
N ALA A 478 4.11 -20.73 7.04
CA ALA A 478 2.92 -20.18 7.69
C ALA A 478 1.64 -20.42 6.85
N VAL A 479 1.74 -20.39 5.51
CA VAL A 479 0.63 -20.75 4.61
C VAL A 479 0.28 -22.23 4.72
N GLN A 480 1.25 -23.12 4.86
CA GLN A 480 0.98 -24.55 5.03
C GLN A 480 0.41 -24.84 6.40
N GLU A 481 0.98 -24.25 7.46
CA GLU A 481 0.44 -24.38 8.82
C GLU A 481 -1.00 -23.88 8.88
N MET A 482 -1.32 -22.83 8.17
CA MET A 482 -2.71 -22.39 8.03
C MET A 482 -3.59 -23.47 7.40
N LYS A 483 -3.14 -24.12 6.32
CA LYS A 483 -3.91 -25.22 5.68
C LYS A 483 -4.06 -26.41 6.64
N ARG A 484 -2.97 -26.84 7.29
CA ARG A 484 -2.99 -27.91 8.30
C ARG A 484 -4.01 -27.63 9.40
N ARG A 485 -4.03 -26.38 9.92
CA ARG A 485 -5.03 -25.98 10.94
C ARG A 485 -6.45 -26.03 10.43
N TYR A 486 -6.69 -25.67 9.16
CA TYR A 486 -8.02 -25.80 8.56
C TYR A 486 -8.47 -27.26 8.47
N THR A 487 -7.59 -28.19 8.11
CA THR A 487 -7.88 -29.63 8.09
C THR A 487 -8.26 -30.13 9.49
N LEU A 488 -7.48 -29.80 10.52
CA LEU A 488 -7.76 -30.19 11.92
C LEU A 488 -9.06 -29.56 12.44
N MET A 489 -9.34 -28.29 12.10
CA MET A 489 -10.60 -27.63 12.48
C MET A 489 -11.81 -28.25 11.76
N ALA A 490 -11.66 -28.64 10.51
CA ALA A 490 -12.71 -29.30 9.75
C ALA A 490 -13.04 -30.66 10.32
N ASP A 491 -12.04 -31.46 10.68
CA ASP A 491 -12.22 -32.75 11.35
C ASP A 491 -13.01 -32.62 12.66
N LYS A 492 -12.67 -31.63 13.47
CA LYS A 492 -13.41 -31.31 14.72
C LYS A 492 -14.71 -30.54 14.48
N GLY A 493 -15.09 -30.19 13.27
CA GLY A 493 -16.33 -29.46 12.94
C GLY A 493 -16.42 -28.07 13.55
N VAL A 494 -15.29 -27.36 13.69
CA VAL A 494 -15.21 -26.02 14.27
C VAL A 494 -14.73 -24.98 13.24
N ARG A 495 -15.05 -23.69 13.47
CA ARG A 495 -14.81 -22.63 12.48
C ARG A 495 -13.59 -21.74 12.78
N ASN A 496 -13.00 -21.85 13.96
CA ASN A 496 -11.85 -21.06 14.38
C ASN A 496 -11.04 -21.74 15.47
N VAL A 497 -9.81 -21.29 15.68
CA VAL A 497 -8.87 -21.81 16.67
C VAL A 497 -9.42 -21.77 18.09
N ASP A 498 -10.13 -20.72 18.49
CA ASP A 498 -10.74 -20.63 19.83
C ASP A 498 -11.80 -21.73 20.06
N GLY A 499 -12.60 -22.02 19.03
CA GLY A 499 -13.57 -23.11 19.06
C GLY A 499 -12.90 -24.46 19.15
N TYR A 500 -11.80 -24.63 18.40
CA TYR A 500 -10.99 -25.84 18.38
C TYR A 500 -10.38 -26.13 19.76
N ASN A 501 -9.63 -25.16 20.29
CA ASN A 501 -8.98 -25.31 21.61
C ASN A 501 -10.00 -25.54 22.75
N ARG A 502 -11.17 -24.88 22.70
CA ARG A 502 -12.25 -25.10 23.66
C ARG A 502 -12.86 -26.51 23.58
N LYS A 503 -13.00 -27.04 22.36
CA LYS A 503 -13.53 -28.39 22.15
C LYS A 503 -12.53 -29.44 22.66
N LEU A 504 -11.25 -29.27 22.29
CA LEU A 504 -10.18 -30.14 22.77
C LEU A 504 -10.06 -30.17 24.29
N ALA A 505 -10.14 -29.00 24.96
CA ALA A 505 -10.10 -28.90 26.42
C ALA A 505 -11.33 -29.52 27.09
N LYS A 506 -12.48 -29.66 26.41
CA LYS A 506 -13.64 -30.40 26.91
C LYS A 506 -13.44 -31.90 26.75
N GLU A 507 -13.00 -32.33 25.57
CA GLU A 507 -12.73 -33.75 25.29
C GLU A 507 -11.70 -34.34 26.25
N SER A 508 -10.62 -33.58 26.55
CA SER A 508 -9.59 -34.03 27.53
C SER A 508 -10.11 -34.09 28.97
N LYS A 509 -11.08 -33.25 29.39
CA LYS A 509 -11.72 -33.34 30.70
C LYS A 509 -12.68 -34.50 30.76
N ASP A 510 -13.48 -34.70 29.73
CA ASP A 510 -14.43 -35.81 29.64
C ASP A 510 -13.70 -37.16 29.62
N GLN A 511 -12.48 -37.24 29.05
CA GLN A 511 -11.62 -38.44 29.14
C GLN A 511 -11.01 -38.66 30.52
N GLN A 512 -10.68 -37.61 31.28
CA GLN A 512 -10.16 -37.72 32.64
C GLN A 512 -11.22 -38.16 33.65
N ASP A 513 -12.49 -37.87 33.39
CA ASP A 513 -13.64 -38.27 34.26
C ASP A 513 -14.18 -39.66 33.93
N LEU A 514 -13.65 -40.36 32.90
CA LEU A 514 -13.97 -41.76 32.63
C LEU A 514 -13.25 -42.66 33.63
N PRO A 515 -13.92 -43.66 34.21
CA PRO A 515 -13.26 -44.65 35.05
C PRO A 515 -12.17 -45.39 34.23
N PRO A 516 -11.04 -45.77 34.86
CA PRO A 516 -9.97 -46.43 34.14
C PRO A 516 -10.50 -47.66 33.40
N GLU A 517 -10.18 -47.77 32.14
CA GLU A 517 -10.54 -48.92 31.31
C GLU A 517 -10.08 -50.20 31.99
N PRO A 518 -10.93 -51.26 32.04
CA PRO A 518 -10.51 -52.55 32.56
C PRO A 518 -9.34 -53.07 31.74
N PRO A 519 -8.36 -53.74 32.37
CA PRO A 519 -7.18 -54.24 31.67
C PRO A 519 -7.58 -55.16 30.50
N GLU A 520 -6.89 -54.96 29.36
CA GLU A 520 -7.15 -55.62 28.06
C GLU A 520 -7.26 -57.14 28.09
N ASP A 521 -6.82 -57.81 29.17
CA ASP A 521 -6.86 -59.24 29.34
C ASP A 521 -8.26 -59.85 29.46
N ILE A 522 -9.33 -59.04 29.59
CA ILE A 522 -10.72 -59.52 29.73
C ILE A 522 -11.52 -59.44 28.42
N LEU A 523 -11.05 -58.69 27.42
CA LEU A 523 -11.74 -58.51 26.14
C LEU A 523 -11.43 -59.58 25.08
N SER A 524 -10.43 -60.41 25.28
CA SER A 524 -10.00 -61.45 24.31
C SER A 524 -10.86 -62.76 24.38
N GLU A 525 -11.78 -62.89 25.35
CA GLU A 525 -12.60 -64.13 25.48
C GLU A 525 -14.02 -64.03 24.90
N ILE A 526 -14.45 -62.91 24.30
CA ILE A 526 -15.82 -62.76 23.80
C ILE A 526 -15.84 -62.16 22.38
N VAL A 527 -15.07 -62.68 21.48
CA VAL A 527 -15.26 -62.35 20.04
C VAL A 527 -15.27 -63.63 19.23
N ASP A 528 -16.46 -63.98 18.74
CA ASP A 528 -16.67 -65.03 17.79
C ASP A 528 -15.98 -64.69 16.47
N PRO A 529 -15.14 -65.59 15.84
CA PRO A 529 -14.30 -65.26 14.68
C PRO A 529 -15.03 -65.29 13.33
N GLU A 530 -16.30 -65.16 13.24
CA GLU A 530 -17.06 -65.33 11.98
C GLU A 530 -17.74 -64.08 11.42
N PHE A 531 -17.24 -62.84 11.70
CA PHE A 531 -17.73 -61.63 11.00
C PHE A 531 -16.57 -60.75 10.50
N GLU A 532 -15.71 -61.30 9.66
CA GLU A 532 -14.91 -60.50 8.76
C GLU A 532 -15.77 -60.07 7.54
N ALA A 533 -16.56 -59.01 7.70
CA ALA A 533 -17.11 -58.26 6.62
C ALA A 533 -16.04 -57.37 6.04
N ALA A 534 -15.67 -57.61 4.77
CA ALA A 534 -14.79 -56.76 3.97
C ALA A 534 -15.24 -55.30 4.03
N GLY A 535 -14.70 -54.53 4.96
CA GLY A 535 -14.73 -53.08 4.97
C GLY A 535 -13.40 -52.60 4.38
N TYR A 536 -13.45 -51.87 3.30
CA TYR A 536 -12.35 -51.06 2.84
C TYR A 536 -12.03 -50.04 3.95
N GLU A 537 -11.05 -50.32 4.80
CA GLU A 537 -10.44 -49.32 5.65
C GLU A 537 -9.64 -48.41 4.73
N GLU A 538 -10.25 -47.26 4.36
CA GLU A 538 -9.46 -46.09 4.00
C GLU A 538 -8.55 -45.84 5.20
N GLU A 539 -7.23 -45.99 5.04
CA GLU A 539 -6.21 -45.53 5.97
C GLU A 539 -6.45 -44.02 6.18
N LYS A 540 -7.28 -43.69 7.15
CA LYS A 540 -7.34 -42.31 7.67
C LYS A 540 -6.01 -42.09 8.38
N GLU A 541 -5.12 -41.34 7.77
CA GLU A 541 -3.99 -40.76 8.52
C GLU A 541 -4.55 -40.21 9.83
N GLU A 542 -4.17 -40.78 10.95
CA GLU A 542 -4.58 -40.32 12.26
C GLU A 542 -4.03 -38.90 12.45
N LEU A 543 -4.90 -37.91 12.35
CA LEU A 543 -4.57 -36.50 12.53
C LEU A 543 -4.22 -36.27 14.00
N GLU A 544 -2.96 -35.97 14.29
CA GLU A 544 -2.53 -35.58 15.63
C GLU A 544 -3.19 -34.26 16.08
N HIS A 545 -4.10 -34.36 17.05
CA HIS A 545 -4.77 -33.22 17.65
C HIS A 545 -4.01 -32.72 18.88
N GLY A 546 -3.73 -31.40 18.90
CA GLY A 546 -3.07 -30.73 20.02
C GLY A 546 -3.54 -29.29 20.14
N HIS A 547 -3.20 -28.65 21.26
CA HIS A 547 -3.48 -27.23 21.46
C HIS A 547 -2.85 -26.37 20.38
N MET A 548 -3.59 -25.48 19.74
CA MET A 548 -3.11 -24.57 18.69
C MET A 548 -2.82 -23.19 19.27
N PRO A 549 -1.55 -22.79 19.42
CA PRO A 549 -1.21 -21.42 19.79
C PRO A 549 -1.57 -20.43 18.66
N TYR A 550 -1.81 -19.16 19.00
CA TYR A 550 -1.79 -18.09 18.02
C TYR A 550 -0.38 -17.91 17.50
N ILE A 551 -0.26 -17.64 16.20
CA ILE A 551 1.05 -17.34 15.58
C ILE A 551 1.03 -15.88 15.11
N VAL A 552 2.00 -15.10 15.55
CA VAL A 552 2.19 -13.72 15.11
C VAL A 552 3.49 -13.61 14.32
N VAL A 553 3.37 -13.27 13.04
CA VAL A 553 4.51 -13.03 12.15
C VAL A 553 4.77 -11.53 12.08
N LEU A 554 5.96 -11.10 12.50
CA LEU A 554 6.39 -9.71 12.48
C LEU A 554 7.46 -9.51 11.42
N VAL A 555 7.28 -8.48 10.58
CA VAL A 555 8.27 -8.06 9.58
C VAL A 555 8.61 -6.60 9.86
N ASP A 556 9.86 -6.30 10.22
CA ASP A 556 10.29 -4.92 10.51
C ASP A 556 10.42 -4.06 9.27
N GLU A 557 10.97 -4.61 8.17
CA GLU A 557 11.12 -3.86 6.92
C GLU A 557 10.70 -4.70 5.71
N LEU A 558 9.44 -4.54 5.31
CA LEU A 558 8.89 -5.23 4.16
C LEU A 558 9.59 -4.83 2.84
N ALA A 559 10.04 -3.57 2.72
CA ALA A 559 10.67 -3.09 1.50
C ALA A 559 11.92 -3.91 1.12
N ASP A 560 12.73 -4.30 2.10
CA ASP A 560 13.96 -5.04 1.83
C ASP A 560 13.66 -6.47 1.35
N LEU A 561 12.58 -7.07 1.81
CA LEU A 561 12.10 -8.37 1.32
C LEU A 561 11.54 -8.28 -0.10
N MET A 562 10.70 -7.26 -0.36
CA MET A 562 10.07 -7.06 -1.66
C MET A 562 11.08 -6.77 -2.78
N MET A 563 12.24 -6.20 -2.45
CA MET A 563 13.31 -5.94 -3.43
C MET A 563 14.07 -7.20 -3.87
N VAL A 564 14.11 -8.25 -3.05
CA VAL A 564 14.89 -9.47 -3.29
C VAL A 564 14.02 -10.61 -3.79
N VAL A 565 12.92 -10.91 -3.12
CA VAL A 565 12.01 -12.05 -3.37
C VAL A 565 10.54 -11.60 -3.43
N GLY A 566 10.29 -10.43 -4.02
CA GLY A 566 9.01 -9.71 -3.92
C GLY A 566 7.78 -10.51 -4.32
N ARG A 567 7.84 -11.29 -5.41
CA ARG A 567 6.67 -12.03 -5.90
C ARG A 567 6.23 -13.14 -4.95
N GLU A 568 7.16 -13.92 -4.44
CA GLU A 568 6.87 -15.03 -3.52
C GLU A 568 6.34 -14.53 -2.18
N ILE A 569 6.94 -13.44 -1.68
CA ILE A 569 6.52 -12.76 -0.46
C ILE A 569 5.10 -12.19 -0.62
N GLU A 570 4.82 -11.49 -1.72
CA GLU A 570 3.52 -10.89 -1.97
C GLU A 570 2.42 -11.96 -2.05
N GLU A 571 2.65 -13.08 -2.76
CA GLU A 571 1.71 -14.18 -2.87
C GLU A 571 1.44 -14.84 -1.50
N SER A 572 2.47 -15.09 -0.70
CA SER A 572 2.34 -15.68 0.64
C SER A 572 1.60 -14.77 1.60
N ILE A 573 1.96 -13.47 1.64
CA ILE A 573 1.28 -12.47 2.45
C ILE A 573 -0.19 -12.34 2.04
N ALA A 574 -0.50 -12.32 0.75
CA ALA A 574 -1.86 -12.21 0.28
C ALA A 574 -2.72 -13.40 0.69
N ARG A 575 -2.21 -14.63 0.57
CA ARG A 575 -2.91 -15.85 1.00
C ARG A 575 -3.16 -15.86 2.51
N LEU A 576 -2.14 -15.53 3.30
CA LEU A 576 -2.28 -15.42 4.76
C LEU A 576 -3.31 -14.34 5.12
N ALA A 577 -3.22 -13.15 4.55
CA ALA A 577 -4.11 -12.05 4.88
C ALA A 577 -5.59 -12.32 4.52
N GLN A 578 -5.85 -13.16 3.51
CA GLN A 578 -7.21 -13.56 3.12
C GLN A 578 -7.81 -14.63 4.05
N MET A 579 -7.02 -15.58 4.51
CA MET A 579 -7.55 -16.79 5.13
C MET A 579 -7.06 -17.05 6.55
N ALA A 580 -5.93 -16.49 6.98
CA ALA A 580 -5.26 -16.92 8.22
C ALA A 580 -5.96 -16.50 9.52
N ARG A 581 -6.90 -15.55 9.49
CA ARG A 581 -7.64 -15.07 10.68
C ARG A 581 -8.29 -16.20 11.49
N ALA A 582 -9.02 -17.08 10.83
CA ALA A 582 -9.71 -18.18 11.50
C ALA A 582 -8.72 -19.24 12.04
N ALA A 583 -7.58 -19.40 11.36
CA ALA A 583 -6.50 -20.29 11.77
C ALA A 583 -5.63 -19.73 12.90
N GLY A 584 -5.90 -18.51 13.39
CA GLY A 584 -5.14 -17.86 14.48
C GLY A 584 -3.72 -17.45 14.07
N ILE A 585 -3.49 -17.12 12.79
CA ILE A 585 -2.20 -16.63 12.30
C ILE A 585 -2.37 -15.16 11.89
N HIS A 586 -1.55 -14.29 12.45
CA HIS A 586 -1.66 -12.85 12.30
C HIS A 586 -0.34 -12.25 11.80
N LEU A 587 -0.44 -11.20 10.97
CA LEU A 587 0.70 -10.51 10.40
C LEU A 587 0.80 -9.08 10.92
N ILE A 588 2.00 -8.66 11.30
CA ILE A 588 2.36 -7.25 11.53
C ILE A 588 3.45 -6.92 10.52
N LEU A 589 3.10 -6.18 9.47
CA LEU A 589 4.03 -5.78 8.42
C LEU A 589 4.42 -4.32 8.62
N ALA A 590 5.70 -4.06 8.76
CA ALA A 590 6.20 -2.70 8.90
C ALA A 590 7.12 -2.31 7.74
N THR A 591 7.16 -1.01 7.42
CA THR A 591 8.07 -0.46 6.41
C THR A 591 8.41 1.00 6.67
N GLN A 592 9.63 1.39 6.36
CA GLN A 592 10.08 2.79 6.33
C GLN A 592 9.91 3.42 4.94
N ARG A 593 9.54 2.62 3.93
CA ARG A 593 9.39 3.05 2.53
C ARG A 593 7.97 2.81 2.03
N PRO A 594 7.01 3.68 2.36
CA PRO A 594 5.61 3.54 1.95
C PRO A 594 5.43 3.91 0.46
N SER A 595 6.10 3.18 -0.44
CA SER A 595 5.95 3.31 -1.88
C SER A 595 4.93 2.30 -2.42
N VAL A 596 4.39 2.55 -3.61
CA VAL A 596 3.41 1.64 -4.25
C VAL A 596 4.02 0.31 -4.68
N ASP A 597 5.34 0.24 -4.82
CA ASP A 597 6.09 -0.97 -5.17
C ASP A 597 6.27 -1.88 -3.94
N VAL A 598 6.18 -1.34 -2.73
CA VAL A 598 6.26 -2.06 -1.45
C VAL A 598 4.87 -2.36 -0.91
N ILE A 599 4.02 -1.34 -0.86
CA ILE A 599 2.62 -1.45 -0.40
C ILE A 599 1.74 -1.53 -1.64
N THR A 600 1.67 -2.73 -2.22
CA THR A 600 0.90 -2.98 -3.45
C THR A 600 -0.60 -2.91 -3.21
N GLY A 601 -1.37 -2.83 -4.29
CA GLY A 601 -2.83 -2.89 -4.21
C GLY A 601 -3.36 -4.18 -3.58
N LEU A 602 -2.65 -5.30 -3.80
CA LEU A 602 -3.01 -6.62 -3.25
C LEU A 602 -2.82 -6.65 -1.73
N ILE A 603 -1.70 -6.12 -1.22
CA ILE A 603 -1.44 -5.99 0.22
C ILE A 603 -2.49 -5.07 0.85
N LYS A 604 -2.73 -3.88 0.28
CA LYS A 604 -3.71 -2.92 0.84
C LYS A 604 -5.13 -3.46 0.94
N ALA A 605 -5.56 -4.24 -0.04
CA ALA A 605 -6.90 -4.83 -0.06
C ALA A 605 -7.14 -5.81 1.10
N ASN A 606 -6.08 -6.46 1.57
CA ASN A 606 -6.15 -7.50 2.59
C ASN A 606 -5.71 -7.04 3.99
N PHE A 607 -5.17 -5.81 4.10
CA PHE A 607 -4.80 -5.18 5.37
C PHE A 607 -5.69 -3.97 5.66
N PRO A 608 -6.89 -4.20 6.23
CA PRO A 608 -7.82 -3.10 6.53
C PRO A 608 -7.36 -2.22 7.69
N THR A 609 -6.57 -2.78 8.61
CA THR A 609 -6.03 -2.06 9.76
C THR A 609 -4.65 -1.50 9.42
N ARG A 610 -4.49 -0.20 9.61
CA ARG A 610 -3.24 0.48 9.22
C ARG A 610 -2.85 1.53 10.23
N ILE A 611 -1.55 1.63 10.44
CA ILE A 611 -0.93 2.68 11.25
C ILE A 611 0.10 3.42 10.39
N SER A 612 0.02 4.73 10.37
CA SER A 612 1.07 5.55 9.79
C SER A 612 1.62 6.50 10.83
N PHE A 613 2.90 6.38 11.09
CA PHE A 613 3.70 7.41 11.75
C PHE A 613 4.01 8.53 10.77
N LYS A 614 4.78 9.54 11.21
CA LYS A 614 5.21 10.63 10.34
C LYS A 614 5.89 10.11 9.09
N VAL A 615 5.48 10.62 7.93
CA VAL A 615 6.06 10.36 6.61
C VAL A 615 6.51 11.67 5.96
N PHE A 616 7.34 11.60 4.92
CA PHE A 616 7.90 12.81 4.30
C PHE A 616 6.94 13.51 3.34
N SER A 617 6.04 12.78 2.70
CA SER A 617 5.20 13.33 1.65
C SER A 617 3.72 12.99 1.81
N LYS A 618 2.86 13.83 1.20
CA LYS A 618 1.42 13.56 1.07
C LYS A 618 1.15 12.30 0.24
N THR A 619 2.06 11.95 -0.67
CA THR A 619 1.96 10.75 -1.50
C THR A 619 2.16 9.51 -0.64
N ASP A 620 3.15 9.51 0.25
CA ASP A 620 3.42 8.41 1.17
C ASP A 620 2.23 8.18 2.12
N SER A 621 1.67 9.28 2.67
CA SER A 621 0.45 9.21 3.49
C SER A 621 -0.72 8.56 2.72
N ARG A 622 -0.92 8.92 1.46
CA ARG A 622 -1.95 8.29 0.62
C ARG A 622 -1.65 6.83 0.30
N THR A 623 -0.38 6.47 0.14
CA THR A 623 0.00 5.09 -0.16
C THR A 623 -0.39 4.16 0.99
N ILE A 624 -0.19 4.57 2.25
CA ILE A 624 -0.52 3.74 3.42
C ILE A 624 -1.98 3.88 3.87
N LEU A 625 -2.51 5.12 3.99
CA LEU A 625 -3.80 5.40 4.62
C LEU A 625 -4.94 5.69 3.62
N ASP A 626 -4.65 5.72 2.32
CA ASP A 626 -5.55 6.21 1.26
C ASP A 626 -6.00 7.67 1.48
N SER A 627 -5.41 8.38 2.44
CA SER A 627 -5.69 9.77 2.78
C SER A 627 -4.43 10.54 3.18
N MET A 628 -4.50 11.87 3.12
CA MET A 628 -3.42 12.76 3.58
C MET A 628 -3.52 12.96 5.10
N GLY A 629 -2.40 13.37 5.72
CA GLY A 629 -2.36 13.79 7.13
C GLY A 629 -1.16 13.23 7.90
N ALA A 630 -0.59 12.09 7.50
CA ALA A 630 0.58 11.54 8.18
C ALA A 630 1.86 12.37 7.96
N GLU A 631 1.91 13.18 6.89
CA GLU A 631 2.99 14.15 6.66
C GLU A 631 2.99 15.31 7.67
N ALA A 632 1.85 15.55 8.32
CA ALA A 632 1.69 16.63 9.30
C ALA A 632 1.91 16.16 10.74
N LEU A 633 2.20 14.91 10.98
CA LEU A 633 2.48 14.36 12.29
C LEU A 633 3.79 14.91 12.88
N LEU A 634 3.89 14.87 14.20
CA LEU A 634 5.02 15.46 14.93
C LEU A 634 6.27 14.56 14.90
N GLY A 635 6.09 13.24 14.78
CA GLY A 635 7.12 12.22 15.00
C GLY A 635 7.14 11.76 16.46
N MET A 636 8.16 10.98 16.86
CA MET A 636 8.31 10.47 18.22
C MET A 636 7.06 9.73 18.75
N GLY A 637 6.52 8.82 17.94
CA GLY A 637 5.34 8.02 18.30
C GLY A 637 4.00 8.61 17.92
N ASP A 638 3.93 9.84 17.41
CA ASP A 638 2.69 10.42 16.90
C ASP A 638 2.24 9.70 15.62
N MET A 639 1.07 9.12 15.62
CA MET A 639 0.58 8.26 14.54
C MET A 639 -0.89 8.50 14.20
N LEU A 640 -1.25 8.11 12.98
CA LEU A 640 -2.64 7.97 12.53
C LEU A 640 -2.98 6.49 12.46
N PHE A 641 -4.00 6.10 13.18
CA PHE A 641 -4.54 4.75 13.22
C PHE A 641 -5.86 4.67 12.46
N LEU A 642 -5.95 3.70 11.55
CA LEU A 642 -7.16 3.33 10.84
C LEU A 642 -7.67 2.01 11.42
N PRO A 643 -8.63 2.02 12.35
CA PRO A 643 -9.18 0.79 12.92
C PRO A 643 -10.06 0.05 11.90
N PRO A 644 -10.23 -1.27 12.02
CA PRO A 644 -11.04 -2.06 11.11
C PRO A 644 -12.52 -1.67 11.22
N GLY A 645 -13.19 -1.54 10.07
CA GLY A 645 -14.61 -1.21 10.02
C GLY A 645 -14.97 0.24 10.34
N VAL A 646 -13.99 1.08 10.63
CA VAL A 646 -14.17 2.51 10.92
C VAL A 646 -13.62 3.31 9.74
N GLY A 647 -14.44 4.17 9.15
CA GLY A 647 -14.09 4.93 7.94
C GLY A 647 -13.31 6.21 8.20
N TYR A 648 -12.79 6.45 9.40
CA TYR A 648 -12.03 7.67 9.75
C TYR A 648 -10.76 7.36 10.53
N LEU A 649 -9.76 8.23 10.35
CA LEU A 649 -8.47 8.12 11.01
C LEU A 649 -8.55 8.66 12.43
N GLN A 650 -7.98 7.91 13.38
CA GLN A 650 -7.78 8.32 14.76
C GLN A 650 -6.32 8.73 14.94
N ARG A 651 -6.07 9.87 15.57
CA ARG A 651 -4.72 10.25 15.99
C ARG A 651 -4.45 9.66 17.36
N VAL A 652 -3.33 8.95 17.47
CA VAL A 652 -2.88 8.30 18.71
C VAL A 652 -1.43 8.67 18.94
N HIS A 653 -1.10 8.97 20.18
CA HIS A 653 0.27 9.17 20.61
C HIS A 653 0.78 7.85 21.16
N GLY A 654 1.70 7.24 20.43
CA GLY A 654 2.24 5.90 20.71
C GLY A 654 2.90 5.83 22.06
N ALA A 655 2.77 4.66 22.70
CA ALA A 655 3.45 4.40 23.96
C ALA A 655 4.96 4.35 23.74
N PHE A 656 5.70 4.82 24.74
CA PHE A 656 7.16 4.81 24.78
C PHE A 656 7.66 3.71 25.69
N VAL A 657 8.70 3.01 25.25
CA VAL A 657 9.50 2.07 26.02
C VAL A 657 10.95 2.25 25.61
N SER A 658 11.87 2.22 26.56
CA SER A 658 13.31 2.31 26.33
C SER A 658 13.89 0.94 25.95
N GLU A 659 15.02 0.91 25.27
CA GLU A 659 15.74 -0.34 24.94
C GLU A 659 16.17 -1.11 26.21
N LEU A 660 16.50 -0.41 27.29
CA LEU A 660 16.87 -1.02 28.57
C LEU A 660 15.68 -1.75 29.21
N GLU A 661 14.47 -1.22 29.08
CA GLU A 661 13.24 -1.87 29.57
C GLU A 661 12.95 -3.13 28.74
N VAL A 662 13.09 -3.03 27.42
CA VAL A 662 12.93 -4.19 26.51
C VAL A 662 13.90 -5.29 26.91
N GLN A 663 15.19 -4.96 27.11
CA GLN A 663 16.23 -5.92 27.52
C GLN A 663 15.90 -6.59 28.84
N ARG A 664 15.46 -5.83 29.86
CA ARG A 664 15.07 -6.40 31.16
C ARG A 664 13.93 -7.41 31.04
N VAL A 665 12.92 -7.12 30.19
CA VAL A 665 11.83 -8.05 29.96
C VAL A 665 12.30 -9.29 29.23
N VAL A 666 13.15 -9.13 28.21
CA VAL A 666 13.72 -10.25 27.46
C VAL A 666 14.60 -11.14 28.36
N ASP A 667 15.46 -10.53 29.19
CA ASP A 667 16.29 -11.27 30.15
C ASP A 667 15.46 -12.04 31.18
N PHE A 668 14.34 -11.47 31.62
CA PHE A 668 13.40 -12.16 32.49
C PHE A 668 12.78 -13.37 31.82
N LEU A 669 12.32 -13.25 30.58
CA LEU A 669 11.66 -14.33 29.83
C LEU A 669 12.64 -15.44 29.44
N SER A 670 13.84 -15.10 29.01
CA SER A 670 14.88 -16.06 28.60
C SER A 670 15.41 -16.92 29.76
N LYS A 671 15.29 -16.42 31.01
CA LYS A 671 15.62 -17.21 32.23
C LYS A 671 14.59 -18.27 32.55
N GLN A 672 13.34 -18.10 32.14
CA GLN A 672 12.23 -19.04 32.44
C GLN A 672 12.23 -20.28 31.52
N GLY A 673 12.71 -20.14 30.28
CA GLY A 673 12.74 -21.23 29.32
C GLY A 673 13.55 -20.92 28.08
N LYS A 674 14.03 -21.94 27.41
CA LYS A 674 14.67 -21.81 26.11
C LYS A 674 13.62 -21.95 25.01
N PRO A 675 13.79 -21.25 23.87
CA PRO A 675 12.90 -21.44 22.73
C PRO A 675 13.03 -22.85 22.16
N ASP A 676 11.90 -23.43 21.85
CA ASP A 676 11.81 -24.68 21.09
C ASP A 676 11.67 -24.31 19.60
N TYR A 677 12.82 -24.35 18.90
CA TYR A 677 12.89 -23.96 17.49
C TYR A 677 12.48 -25.11 16.57
N ASP A 678 11.48 -24.85 15.74
CA ASP A 678 11.10 -25.76 14.66
C ASP A 678 12.00 -25.58 13.42
N LYS A 679 13.02 -26.43 13.32
CA LYS A 679 13.97 -26.40 12.21
C LYS A 679 13.35 -26.81 10.86
N SER A 680 12.17 -27.41 10.85
CA SER A 680 11.47 -27.81 9.63
C SER A 680 11.02 -26.62 8.80
N ILE A 681 10.76 -25.48 9.44
CA ILE A 681 10.28 -24.23 8.83
C ILE A 681 11.26 -23.69 7.77
N LEU A 682 12.58 -23.85 7.98
CA LEU A 682 13.61 -23.33 7.08
C LEU A 682 14.13 -24.35 6.06
N LYS A 683 13.59 -25.57 6.05
CA LYS A 683 13.93 -26.53 5.01
C LYS A 683 13.25 -26.07 3.72
N PRO A 684 13.98 -26.02 2.57
CA PRO A 684 13.32 -25.83 1.28
C PRO A 684 12.30 -26.96 1.15
N GLN A 685 11.06 -26.58 1.06
CA GLN A 685 10.02 -27.56 0.75
C GLN A 685 10.24 -27.92 -0.71
N SER A 686 10.67 -29.13 -0.97
CA SER A 686 10.42 -29.77 -2.24
C SER A 686 8.92 -29.55 -2.50
N SER A 687 8.60 -28.98 -3.62
CA SER A 687 7.23 -28.68 -4.08
C SER A 687 6.41 -29.98 -4.11
N SER A 688 5.97 -30.44 -2.92
CA SER A 688 5.26 -31.70 -2.71
C SER A 688 3.74 -31.60 -2.89
N ASP A 689 3.26 -30.57 -3.63
CA ASP A 689 1.90 -30.61 -4.18
C ASP A 689 1.89 -30.85 -5.70
N ASN A 690 3.06 -31.18 -6.32
CA ASN A 690 3.16 -31.68 -7.69
C ASN A 690 4.23 -32.79 -7.87
N ASP A 691 4.89 -33.28 -6.82
CA ASP A 691 5.94 -34.33 -6.89
C ASP A 691 5.69 -35.49 -5.91
N ALA A 692 4.44 -35.78 -5.59
CA ALA A 692 4.10 -37.11 -5.08
C ALA A 692 3.81 -38.01 -6.29
N SER A 693 4.82 -38.27 -7.09
CA SER A 693 4.91 -39.42 -7.98
C SER A 693 6.29 -39.43 -8.66
N GLU A 694 7.35 -39.62 -7.90
CA GLU A 694 8.68 -39.92 -8.48
C GLU A 694 8.79 -41.37 -9.00
N GLU A 695 7.74 -42.16 -9.00
CA GLU A 695 7.78 -43.52 -9.54
C GLU A 695 6.62 -43.92 -10.45
N GLU A 696 5.62 -43.11 -10.69
CA GLU A 696 4.61 -43.44 -11.69
C GLU A 696 4.96 -42.78 -13.02
N TYR A 697 5.35 -43.62 -13.99
CA TYR A 697 5.44 -43.23 -15.40
C TYR A 697 4.06 -42.71 -15.84
N ASP A 698 4.05 -41.52 -16.45
CA ASP A 698 2.82 -40.95 -17.02
C ASP A 698 2.11 -42.04 -17.86
N GLU A 699 0.80 -42.21 -17.71
CA GLU A 699 -0.01 -43.22 -18.45
C GLU A 699 0.27 -43.23 -19.95
N LEU A 700 0.71 -42.09 -20.50
CA LEU A 700 1.06 -41.91 -21.90
C LEU A 700 2.57 -42.00 -22.17
N TRP A 701 3.38 -42.40 -21.18
CA TRP A 701 4.85 -42.45 -21.29
C TRP A 701 5.34 -43.39 -22.38
N ASP A 702 4.85 -44.62 -22.44
CA ASP A 702 5.21 -45.59 -23.44
C ASP A 702 4.77 -45.17 -24.84
N GLU A 703 3.61 -44.53 -24.95
CA GLU A 703 3.11 -44.01 -26.21
C GLU A 703 3.94 -42.79 -26.66
N ALA A 704 4.40 -41.94 -25.73
CA ALA A 704 5.26 -40.83 -26.02
C ALA A 704 6.65 -41.29 -26.51
N ILE A 705 7.25 -42.31 -25.89
CA ILE A 705 8.52 -42.93 -26.34
C ILE A 705 8.35 -43.50 -27.73
N LYS A 706 7.29 -44.23 -27.97
CA LYS A 706 7.00 -44.83 -29.30
C LYS A 706 6.88 -43.77 -30.40
N ILE A 707 6.17 -42.67 -30.12
CA ILE A 707 6.03 -41.55 -31.05
C ILE A 707 7.38 -40.88 -31.34
N VAL A 708 8.20 -40.66 -30.31
CA VAL A 708 9.53 -40.04 -30.46
C VAL A 708 10.52 -40.93 -31.20
N THR A 709 10.54 -42.24 -30.90
CA THR A 709 11.43 -43.18 -31.55
C THR A 709 11.02 -43.49 -33.00
N ASP A 710 9.72 -43.55 -33.30
CA ASP A 710 9.20 -43.73 -34.66
C ASP A 710 9.44 -42.51 -35.56
N SER A 711 9.25 -41.30 -35.01
CA SER A 711 9.45 -40.06 -35.78
C SER A 711 10.91 -39.63 -35.89
N ARG A 712 11.81 -40.22 -35.12
CA ARG A 712 13.22 -39.82 -35.00
C ARG A 712 13.43 -38.32 -34.73
N GLN A 713 12.46 -37.69 -34.12
CA GLN A 713 12.49 -36.28 -33.74
C GLN A 713 11.76 -36.09 -32.41
N ALA A 714 12.38 -35.40 -31.47
CA ALA A 714 11.75 -35.06 -30.19
C ALA A 714 11.51 -33.57 -30.10
N SER A 715 10.24 -33.16 -30.04
CA SER A 715 9.86 -31.79 -29.78
C SER A 715 8.59 -31.72 -28.94
N ILE A 716 8.55 -30.73 -28.02
CA ILE A 716 7.43 -30.50 -27.11
C ILE A 716 6.13 -30.31 -27.94
N SER A 717 6.19 -29.52 -29.03
CA SER A 717 5.03 -29.22 -29.88
C SER A 717 4.53 -30.43 -30.70
N MET A 718 5.39 -31.41 -30.95
CA MET A 718 5.01 -32.66 -31.61
C MET A 718 4.24 -33.55 -30.63
N LEU A 719 4.74 -33.74 -29.40
CA LEU A 719 4.05 -34.53 -28.37
C LEU A 719 2.70 -33.91 -28.00
N GLN A 720 2.62 -32.59 -27.86
CA GLN A 720 1.35 -31.89 -27.62
C GLN A 720 0.29 -32.22 -28.68
N ARG A 721 0.68 -32.19 -29.96
CA ARG A 721 -0.24 -32.43 -31.07
C ARG A 721 -0.64 -33.90 -31.20
N ARG A 722 0.31 -34.80 -30.98
CA ARG A 722 0.08 -36.25 -31.16
C ARG A 722 -0.72 -36.85 -30.00
N LEU A 723 -0.37 -36.50 -28.77
CA LEU A 723 -0.99 -37.01 -27.55
C LEU A 723 -2.13 -36.13 -27.04
N ARG A 724 -2.35 -34.95 -27.65
CA ARG A 724 -3.34 -33.92 -27.20
C ARG A 724 -3.22 -33.52 -25.77
N ILE A 725 -2.00 -33.36 -25.28
CA ILE A 725 -1.66 -33.00 -23.90
C ILE A 725 -1.15 -31.55 -23.79
N GLY A 726 -1.16 -30.99 -22.58
CA GLY A 726 -0.68 -29.60 -22.32
C GLY A 726 0.83 -29.45 -22.45
N TYR A 727 1.30 -28.19 -22.63
CA TYR A 727 2.72 -27.88 -22.81
C TYR A 727 3.59 -28.40 -21.64
N ASN A 728 3.17 -28.16 -20.38
CA ASN A 728 3.94 -28.57 -19.21
C ASN A 728 4.11 -30.10 -19.09
N ARG A 729 3.09 -30.89 -19.48
CA ARG A 729 3.14 -32.35 -19.48
C ARG A 729 4.08 -32.88 -20.58
N SER A 730 4.01 -32.28 -21.76
CA SER A 730 4.89 -32.65 -22.90
C SER A 730 6.35 -32.25 -22.64
N ALA A 731 6.58 -31.08 -21.98
CA ALA A 731 7.92 -30.63 -21.63
C ALA A 731 8.59 -31.58 -20.62
N ARG A 732 7.86 -31.95 -19.55
CA ARG A 732 8.35 -32.92 -18.55
C ARG A 732 8.68 -34.30 -19.17
N MET A 733 7.87 -34.78 -20.09
CA MET A 733 8.16 -36.02 -20.78
C MET A 733 9.45 -35.94 -21.61
N ILE A 734 9.68 -34.85 -22.34
CA ILE A 734 10.92 -34.66 -23.11
C ILE A 734 12.14 -34.51 -22.21
N GLU A 735 12.05 -33.77 -21.10
CA GLU A 735 13.12 -33.60 -20.12
C GLU A 735 13.47 -34.94 -19.46
N ARG A 736 12.46 -35.75 -19.13
CA ARG A 736 12.70 -37.10 -18.60
C ARG A 736 13.35 -38.04 -19.62
N MET A 737 12.91 -37.99 -20.91
CA MET A 737 13.55 -38.71 -21.98
C MET A 737 15.02 -38.31 -22.19
N GLU A 738 15.39 -37.05 -21.90
CA GLU A 738 16.77 -36.59 -21.92
C GLU A 738 17.55 -37.18 -20.75
N LEU A 739 17.00 -37.22 -19.54
CA LEU A 739 17.62 -37.81 -18.35
C LEU A 739 17.83 -39.32 -18.50
N GLU A 740 16.92 -40.02 -19.15
CA GLU A 740 17.01 -41.46 -19.44
C GLU A 740 17.86 -41.79 -20.70
N GLY A 741 18.39 -40.74 -21.37
CA GLY A 741 19.28 -40.94 -22.53
C GLY A 741 18.55 -41.38 -23.80
N ILE A 742 17.22 -41.24 -23.86
CA ILE A 742 16.40 -41.54 -25.03
C ILE A 742 16.55 -40.44 -26.10
N VAL A 743 16.72 -39.19 -25.63
CA VAL A 743 16.81 -37.97 -26.43
C VAL A 743 18.07 -37.21 -26.07
N GLY A 744 18.71 -36.60 -27.04
CA GLY A 744 19.89 -35.74 -26.82
C GLY A 744 19.57 -34.41 -26.17
N PRO A 745 20.61 -33.68 -25.58
CA PRO A 745 20.44 -32.44 -24.92
C PRO A 745 19.92 -31.34 -25.86
N SER A 746 19.25 -30.34 -25.28
CA SER A 746 18.77 -29.16 -26.01
C SER A 746 19.93 -28.28 -26.44
N ASP A 747 20.01 -27.91 -27.71
CA ASP A 747 20.98 -26.97 -28.27
C ASP A 747 20.56 -25.49 -28.15
N GLY A 748 19.42 -25.20 -27.53
CA GLY A 748 18.89 -23.84 -27.33
C GLY A 748 18.30 -23.17 -28.59
N SER A 749 18.32 -23.84 -29.74
CA SER A 749 17.90 -23.27 -31.04
C SER A 749 16.43 -23.46 -31.37
N GLY A 750 15.65 -24.11 -30.47
CA GLY A 750 14.21 -24.41 -30.71
C GLY A 750 13.96 -25.50 -31.77
N LYS A 751 15.00 -26.17 -32.25
CA LYS A 751 14.89 -27.29 -33.18
C LYS A 751 14.51 -28.59 -32.44
N PRO A 752 13.88 -29.58 -33.14
CA PRO A 752 13.66 -30.89 -32.56
C PRO A 752 14.95 -31.54 -32.11
N ARG A 753 14.96 -32.13 -30.91
CA ARG A 753 16.14 -32.81 -30.33
C ARG A 753 16.38 -34.15 -31.10
N GLU A 754 17.63 -34.56 -31.10
CA GLU A 754 18.01 -35.84 -31.74
C GLU A 754 17.59 -37.02 -30.85
N VAL A 755 17.10 -38.08 -31.45
CA VAL A 755 16.66 -39.30 -30.75
C VAL A 755 17.81 -40.30 -30.74
N LEU A 756 18.30 -40.64 -29.56
CA LEU A 756 19.43 -41.54 -29.34
C LEU A 756 19.02 -43.02 -29.25
N ALA A 757 17.79 -43.28 -28.81
CA ALA A 757 17.25 -44.63 -28.67
C ALA A 757 16.96 -45.29 -30.03
N ARG A 758 17.14 -46.61 -30.09
CA ARG A 758 16.74 -47.43 -31.24
C ARG A 758 15.21 -47.60 -31.27
N LYS A 759 14.67 -47.83 -32.47
CA LYS A 759 13.25 -48.07 -32.64
C LYS A 759 12.84 -49.30 -31.81
N ILE A 760 11.80 -49.14 -30.99
CA ILE A 760 11.20 -50.25 -30.23
C ILE A 760 10.26 -51.00 -31.22
N GLU A 761 10.52 -52.29 -31.48
CA GLU A 761 9.69 -53.14 -32.33
C GLU A 761 8.37 -53.52 -31.65
#